data_243d49fe4fc6e859addecbf15df604d5
#
_entry.id   243d49fe4fc6e859addecbf15df604d5
#
_cell.length_a   1.000
_cell.length_b   1.000
_cell.length_c   1.000
_cell.angle_alpha   90.00
_cell.angle_beta   90.00
_cell.angle_gamma   90.00
#
_symmetry.space_group_name_H-M   'P 1'
#
loop_
_entity.id
_entity.type
_entity.pdbx_description
1 polymer ?
#
loop_
_entity_poly.entity_id
_entity_poly.type
_entity_poly.pdbx_seq_one_letter_code
_entity_poly.pdbx_strand_id
1 'polypeptide(L)'
;MIYNKCMIDKYSDMFSPAGAEVSIIPVMSGEIPSQTEDIAMPDTLPLLALRNAVIFPGSIFPITIGRDKSIKLIEDAHKSNSLIGAVPQNDVSVEDPALDDLFPFGTVARIIKTFEMPDGTISAVLQGLKRFEIEDVVSSEPYLRAHVRYLEEFEANPEDPEIKVIADSLKEKASAIIKSSSFAPKEAANAIKSIEDFNFLVNFIATTIDVENFFDKVELLKYEDLKVRAMKLLNVLDTQVELLKIKQEINSKVKNEIDQQQREYYLNNQLRTIQEELGMDDDEEIEKLRAEASKKDWPDSAKEIFEKEIAKLEKYNPSSPDYSIQYNYIKFMLELPWNHLSKDNLDLKHAQKVLDDDHYGLEKVKERIIEYLAVLKLRGDMKSPILCLYGPPGVGKTSLGKSIAKAIGRKYVRIALGGMHDEAEIRGHRKTYIGALPGRILNGISRAGTSNPVMVLDEIDKLSSDFKGDPSSALLEVLDPEQNVTFHDNYLDVDYDLSHVLFITTANDISTIQPALLDRMELINVTGYLAEEKMEIAKKFLLPRELEEHGIGKKELRIDKNALAEIIDQYTHESGVRGLEKQIAKIARVTAKKIAMDQVFPSVIKKEHLKEYLGLPTAFHDKQSGNEGVGVVTGLAWTQMGGEILFVESSVSAGKGQLTMTGNLGNVMKESATIAYQYIKAHPELAKMDSKEFDAHDIHVHVPEGATPKDGPSAGITLVCSMLSALRNEPVRKGIAMTGETTLRGRVLPVGGIKEKILAAKRAGVTAIVISEDNRKDIEDINEKYIEGLTFEYVKTIDDVLRFVFQK
;
A
#
# COMPACT_ATOMS: atom_id res chain seq x y z
N MET A 1 9.17 -28.53 45.20
CA MET A 1 8.41 -27.40 45.78
C MET A 1 9.23 -26.20 46.23
N ILE A 2 10.49 -26.37 46.70
CA ILE A 2 11.30 -25.24 47.18
C ILE A 2 12.03 -24.48 46.07
N TYR A 3 12.34 -25.11 44.93
CA TYR A 3 13.01 -24.49 43.78
C TYR A 3 12.12 -23.57 42.98
N ASN A 4 10.79 -23.86 42.87
CA ASN A 4 9.82 -23.01 42.16
C ASN A 4 9.53 -21.71 42.91
N LYS A 5 9.59 -21.71 44.24
CA LYS A 5 9.33 -20.48 45.03
C LYS A 5 10.48 -19.47 44.94
N CYS A 6 11.71 -19.93 44.79
CA CYS A 6 12.90 -19.06 44.68
C CYS A 6 13.06 -18.36 43.32
N MET A 7 12.50 -18.94 42.24
CA MET A 7 12.50 -18.31 40.91
C MET A 7 11.38 -17.24 40.78
N ILE A 8 10.20 -17.51 41.33
CA ILE A 8 9.06 -16.57 41.28
C ILE A 8 9.37 -15.32 42.12
N ASP A 9 10.00 -15.46 43.28
CA ASP A 9 10.40 -14.31 44.10
C ASP A 9 11.52 -13.47 43.46
N LYS A 10 12.35 -14.04 42.57
CA LYS A 10 13.42 -13.31 41.90
C LYS A 10 12.91 -12.39 40.77
N TYR A 11 11.67 -12.64 40.26
CA TYR A 11 11.03 -11.87 39.22
C TYR A 11 9.94 -10.89 39.75
N SER A 12 9.61 -10.95 41.04
CA SER A 12 8.67 -10.01 41.67
C SER A 12 9.19 -8.56 41.65
N ASP A 13 10.52 -8.37 41.65
CA ASP A 13 11.17 -7.06 41.60
C ASP A 13 11.24 -6.44 40.19
N MET A 14 10.89 -7.21 39.13
CA MET A 14 10.81 -6.69 37.75
C MET A 14 9.52 -5.94 37.44
N PHE A 15 8.52 -6.01 38.32
CA PHE A 15 7.24 -5.33 38.19
C PHE A 15 7.16 -4.12 39.13
N SER A 16 8.03 -3.13 38.96
CA SER A 16 7.93 -1.83 39.66
C SER A 16 6.89 -0.93 38.99
N PRO A 17 6.04 -0.24 39.74
CA PRO A 17 4.97 0.61 39.22
C PRO A 17 5.51 1.98 38.82
N ALA A 18 6.12 2.10 37.68
CA ALA A 18 6.43 3.37 37.06
C ALA A 18 6.35 3.24 35.55
N GLY A 19 5.19 3.53 34.99
CA GLY A 19 4.97 4.12 33.68
C GLY A 19 5.73 3.55 32.45
N ALA A 20 6.08 2.25 32.43
CA ALA A 20 6.81 1.62 31.33
C ALA A 20 5.95 0.53 30.70
N GLU A 21 5.84 0.57 29.38
CA GLU A 21 5.34 -0.53 28.56
C GLU A 21 5.94 -1.86 29.03
N VAL A 22 5.05 -2.80 29.39
CA VAL A 22 5.45 -4.10 29.91
C VAL A 22 6.11 -4.91 28.80
N SER A 23 7.42 -5.01 28.81
CA SER A 23 8.17 -5.94 27.95
C SER A 23 7.79 -7.37 28.31
N ILE A 24 7.05 -8.02 27.40
CA ILE A 24 6.60 -9.40 27.54
C ILE A 24 7.81 -10.32 27.34
N ILE A 25 8.39 -10.85 28.43
CA ILE A 25 9.38 -11.92 28.38
C ILE A 25 8.67 -13.22 28.76
N PRO A 26 8.47 -14.18 27.83
CA PRO A 26 8.04 -15.51 28.23
C PRO A 26 9.12 -16.14 29.11
N VAL A 27 8.78 -16.46 30.35
CA VAL A 27 9.70 -17.11 31.26
C VAL A 27 9.82 -18.57 30.88
N MET A 28 11.03 -19.01 30.50
CA MET A 28 11.33 -20.44 30.30
C MET A 28 11.27 -21.17 31.63
N SER A 29 10.35 -22.12 31.80
CA SER A 29 10.52 -23.16 32.81
C SER A 29 11.43 -24.24 32.21
N GLY A 30 12.63 -24.34 32.72
CA GLY A 30 13.68 -25.26 32.21
C GLY A 30 13.45 -26.76 32.42
N GLU A 31 12.28 -27.18 32.82
CA GLU A 31 11.80 -28.57 32.80
C GLU A 31 10.30 -28.46 32.59
N ILE A 32 9.80 -28.97 31.45
CA ILE A 32 8.40 -29.28 31.28
C ILE A 32 8.09 -30.31 32.37
N PRO A 33 7.22 -30.05 33.35
CA PRO A 33 6.80 -31.09 34.22
C PRO A 33 6.12 -32.13 33.34
N SER A 34 6.67 -33.34 33.27
CA SER A 34 6.05 -34.53 32.66
C SER A 34 4.75 -34.97 33.36
N GLN A 35 4.07 -34.04 34.04
CA GLN A 35 2.84 -34.22 34.83
C GLN A 35 1.61 -33.54 34.20
N THR A 36 1.54 -33.43 32.87
CA THR A 36 0.26 -33.06 32.20
C THR A 36 -0.69 -34.26 32.11
N GLU A 37 -0.26 -35.46 32.45
CA GLU A 37 -1.09 -36.67 32.35
C GLU A 37 -2.19 -36.77 33.38
N ASP A 38 -2.17 -36.02 34.50
CA ASP A 38 -3.14 -36.14 35.58
C ASP A 38 -4.13 -34.94 35.76
N ILE A 39 -4.13 -33.95 34.84
CA ILE A 39 -5.09 -32.84 34.94
C ILE A 39 -6.36 -33.21 34.17
N ALA A 40 -7.46 -33.46 34.91
CA ALA A 40 -8.76 -33.69 34.28
C ALA A 40 -9.17 -32.42 33.48
N MET A 41 -9.27 -32.57 32.19
CA MET A 41 -9.70 -31.49 31.27
C MET A 41 -11.24 -31.46 31.26
N PRO A 42 -11.87 -30.34 31.66
CA PRO A 42 -13.33 -30.22 31.71
C PRO A 42 -13.92 -29.98 30.33
N ASP A 43 -15.05 -30.61 30.00
CA ASP A 43 -15.76 -30.43 28.71
C ASP A 43 -16.28 -29.00 28.50
N THR A 44 -16.38 -28.19 29.56
CA THR A 44 -16.86 -26.81 29.53
C THR A 44 -15.86 -25.89 30.19
N LEU A 45 -15.43 -24.85 29.47
CA LEU A 45 -14.48 -23.85 29.96
C LEU A 45 -15.09 -22.45 30.05
N PRO A 46 -14.76 -21.67 31.10
CA PRO A 46 -14.96 -20.23 31.07
C PRO A 46 -13.95 -19.59 30.12
N LEU A 47 -14.43 -18.74 29.18
CA LEU A 47 -13.63 -18.15 28.12
C LEU A 47 -13.16 -16.74 28.46
N LEU A 48 -11.85 -16.53 28.43
CA LEU A 48 -11.21 -15.23 28.56
C LEU A 48 -10.82 -14.70 27.18
N ALA A 49 -11.46 -13.63 26.75
CA ALA A 49 -11.17 -12.94 25.49
C ALA A 49 -9.87 -12.12 25.61
N LEU A 50 -8.91 -12.41 24.74
CA LEU A 50 -7.61 -11.76 24.68
C LEU A 50 -7.55 -10.72 23.55
N ARG A 51 -7.12 -9.48 23.86
CA ARG A 51 -6.84 -8.45 22.86
C ARG A 51 -5.37 -8.56 22.40
N ASN A 52 -5.15 -8.70 21.10
CA ASN A 52 -3.80 -8.74 20.49
C ASN A 52 -2.82 -9.72 21.15
N ALA A 53 -3.32 -10.79 21.75
CA ALA A 53 -2.50 -11.79 22.40
C ALA A 53 -2.97 -13.22 22.05
N VAL A 54 -2.01 -14.12 21.86
CA VAL A 54 -2.23 -15.56 21.63
C VAL A 54 -1.33 -16.32 22.58
N ILE A 55 -1.91 -17.26 23.32
CA ILE A 55 -1.18 -18.15 24.23
C ILE A 55 -1.02 -19.51 23.54
N PHE A 56 0.20 -20.05 23.54
CA PHE A 56 0.46 -21.40 23.06
C PHE A 56 0.79 -22.36 24.22
N PRO A 57 0.59 -23.69 24.06
CA PRO A 57 0.94 -24.67 25.08
C PRO A 57 2.40 -24.56 25.51
N GLY A 58 2.63 -24.74 26.82
CA GLY A 58 3.97 -24.65 27.42
C GLY A 58 4.46 -23.24 27.70
N SER A 59 3.80 -22.20 27.19
CA SER A 59 4.20 -20.81 27.39
C SER A 59 3.61 -20.23 28.69
N ILE A 60 4.36 -19.34 29.35
CA ILE A 60 3.91 -18.53 30.48
C ILE A 60 3.77 -17.10 30.00
N PHE A 61 2.55 -16.53 30.15
CA PHE A 61 2.20 -15.24 29.56
C PHE A 61 1.52 -14.32 30.58
N PRO A 62 2.10 -13.15 30.91
CA PRO A 62 1.45 -12.15 31.75
C PRO A 62 0.42 -11.37 30.92
N ILE A 63 -0.78 -11.15 31.45
CA ILE A 63 -1.82 -10.35 30.84
C ILE A 63 -2.39 -9.34 31.85
N THR A 64 -2.77 -8.17 31.36
CA THR A 64 -3.51 -7.17 32.15
C THR A 64 -4.99 -7.20 31.76
N ILE A 65 -5.86 -7.27 32.74
CA ILE A 65 -7.30 -7.48 32.59
C ILE A 65 -8.02 -6.29 33.22
N GLY A 66 -8.81 -5.58 32.43
CA GLY A 66 -9.56 -4.39 32.87
C GLY A 66 -11.08 -4.48 32.69
N ARG A 67 -11.60 -5.56 32.05
CA ARG A 67 -13.03 -5.72 31.82
C ARG A 67 -13.69 -6.41 33.03
N ASP A 68 -14.84 -5.90 33.51
CA ASP A 68 -15.54 -6.42 34.70
C ASP A 68 -15.83 -7.92 34.64
N LYS A 69 -16.33 -8.42 33.46
CA LYS A 69 -16.61 -9.85 33.27
C LYS A 69 -15.34 -10.70 33.29
N SER A 70 -14.24 -10.18 32.74
CA SER A 70 -12.95 -10.87 32.71
C SER A 70 -12.29 -10.86 34.09
N ILE A 71 -12.38 -9.78 34.85
CA ILE A 71 -11.90 -9.66 36.24
C ILE A 71 -12.62 -10.71 37.09
N LYS A 72 -13.97 -10.75 37.01
CA LYS A 72 -14.79 -11.73 37.74
C LYS A 72 -14.43 -13.19 37.39
N LEU A 73 -14.21 -13.46 36.08
CA LEU A 73 -13.78 -14.77 35.63
C LEU A 73 -12.44 -15.18 36.27
N ILE A 74 -11.44 -14.29 36.25
CA ILE A 74 -10.11 -14.59 36.83
C ILE A 74 -10.19 -14.80 38.34
N GLU A 75 -10.97 -13.98 39.07
CA GLU A 75 -11.16 -14.14 40.50
C GLU A 75 -11.80 -15.48 40.86
N ASP A 76 -12.91 -15.84 40.15
CA ASP A 76 -13.63 -17.09 40.40
C ASP A 76 -12.76 -18.30 40.06
N ALA A 77 -12.05 -18.26 38.93
CA ALA A 77 -11.15 -19.31 38.49
C ALA A 77 -9.92 -19.45 39.43
N HIS A 78 -9.36 -18.33 39.92
CA HIS A 78 -8.26 -18.36 40.87
C HIS A 78 -8.67 -18.93 42.24
N LYS A 79 -9.85 -18.53 42.76
CA LYS A 79 -10.40 -19.06 44.02
C LYS A 79 -10.71 -20.56 43.95
N SER A 80 -11.22 -21.04 42.80
CA SER A 80 -11.57 -22.44 42.59
C SER A 80 -10.43 -23.30 42.03
N ASN A 81 -9.27 -22.71 41.76
CA ASN A 81 -8.15 -23.35 41.06
C ASN A 81 -8.56 -24.07 39.76
N SER A 82 -9.53 -23.48 39.03
CA SER A 82 -10.10 -24.01 37.81
C SER A 82 -9.33 -23.56 36.56
N LEU A 83 -9.42 -24.35 35.49
CA LEU A 83 -8.86 -24.01 34.19
C LEU A 83 -9.77 -23.01 33.48
N ILE A 84 -9.17 -22.17 32.63
CA ILE A 84 -9.83 -21.19 31.77
C ILE A 84 -9.46 -21.43 30.31
N GLY A 85 -10.31 -21.02 29.38
CA GLY A 85 -10.01 -20.97 27.95
C GLY A 85 -9.57 -19.57 27.54
N ALA A 86 -8.33 -19.39 27.13
CA ALA A 86 -7.81 -18.14 26.62
C ALA A 86 -8.03 -18.10 25.09
N VAL A 87 -8.86 -17.17 24.60
CA VAL A 87 -9.27 -17.11 23.19
C VAL A 87 -8.96 -15.73 22.61
N PRO A 88 -8.26 -15.63 21.48
CA PRO A 88 -8.03 -14.36 20.81
C PRO A 88 -9.34 -13.74 20.32
N GLN A 89 -9.45 -12.41 20.41
CA GLN A 89 -10.58 -11.64 19.90
C GLN A 89 -10.34 -11.25 18.44
N ASN A 90 -11.39 -11.32 17.61
CA ASN A 90 -11.32 -11.02 16.17
C ASN A 90 -11.31 -9.50 15.92
N ASP A 91 -12.13 -8.74 16.65
CA ASP A 91 -12.16 -7.28 16.57
C ASP A 91 -11.80 -6.66 17.92
N VAL A 92 -10.67 -5.96 17.96
CA VAL A 92 -10.11 -5.35 19.19
C VAL A 92 -10.97 -4.20 19.71
N SER A 93 -11.82 -3.59 18.87
CA SER A 93 -12.66 -2.46 19.21
C SER A 93 -13.88 -2.84 20.07
N VAL A 94 -14.28 -4.11 20.04
CA VAL A 94 -15.44 -4.60 20.81
C VAL A 94 -15.08 -4.73 22.28
N GLU A 95 -15.78 -3.99 23.16
CA GLU A 95 -15.50 -4.00 24.59
C GLU A 95 -16.03 -5.23 25.32
N ASP A 96 -17.23 -5.72 24.98
CA ASP A 96 -17.85 -6.92 25.55
C ASP A 96 -18.09 -7.96 24.44
N PRO A 97 -17.07 -8.78 24.07
CA PRO A 97 -17.14 -9.68 22.94
C PRO A 97 -18.11 -10.84 23.18
N ALA A 98 -18.98 -11.10 22.21
CA ALA A 98 -19.78 -12.29 22.06
C ALA A 98 -18.97 -13.42 21.38
N LEU A 99 -19.58 -14.60 21.16
CA LEU A 99 -18.89 -15.71 20.52
C LEU A 99 -18.41 -15.37 19.10
N ASP A 100 -19.21 -14.64 18.32
CA ASP A 100 -18.90 -14.25 16.94
C ASP A 100 -17.71 -13.27 16.85
N ASP A 101 -17.38 -12.61 17.96
CA ASP A 101 -16.23 -11.71 18.07
C ASP A 101 -14.94 -12.42 18.50
N LEU A 102 -15.00 -13.74 18.74
CA LEU A 102 -13.87 -14.56 19.13
C LEU A 102 -13.43 -15.48 17.99
N PHE A 103 -12.15 -15.82 17.96
CA PHE A 103 -11.68 -16.90 17.08
C PHE A 103 -12.19 -18.26 17.58
N PRO A 104 -12.41 -19.23 16.68
CA PRO A 104 -12.90 -20.55 17.07
C PRO A 104 -11.88 -21.40 17.85
N PHE A 105 -10.60 -21.01 17.84
CA PHE A 105 -9.50 -21.73 18.46
C PHE A 105 -8.91 -20.94 19.62
N GLY A 106 -8.60 -21.65 20.71
CA GLY A 106 -7.98 -21.08 21.90
C GLY A 106 -7.02 -22.07 22.58
N THR A 107 -6.48 -21.63 23.72
CA THR A 107 -5.61 -22.44 24.56
C THR A 107 -6.15 -22.49 25.99
N VAL A 108 -6.24 -23.68 26.53
CA VAL A 108 -6.53 -23.90 27.96
C VAL A 108 -5.39 -23.31 28.76
N ALA A 109 -5.72 -22.49 29.73
CA ALA A 109 -4.71 -21.85 30.56
C ALA A 109 -4.99 -22.06 32.06
N ARG A 110 -3.94 -22.20 32.84
CA ARG A 110 -3.96 -22.22 34.29
C ARG A 110 -3.43 -20.90 34.81
N ILE A 111 -4.11 -20.32 35.79
CA ILE A 111 -3.68 -19.12 36.48
C ILE A 111 -2.57 -19.49 37.47
N ILE A 112 -1.34 -18.96 37.29
CA ILE A 112 -0.23 -19.19 38.20
C ILE A 112 -0.27 -18.19 39.35
N LYS A 113 -0.49 -16.92 39.04
CA LYS A 113 -0.48 -15.80 40.00
C LYS A 113 -1.33 -14.64 39.51
N THR A 114 -1.91 -13.89 40.42
CA THR A 114 -2.64 -12.66 40.15
C THR A 114 -2.12 -11.52 40.99
N PHE A 115 -2.14 -10.32 40.45
CA PHE A 115 -1.72 -9.07 41.11
C PHE A 115 -2.81 -8.03 40.88
N GLU A 116 -3.32 -7.43 41.93
CA GLU A 116 -4.23 -6.28 41.84
C GLU A 116 -3.40 -5.01 41.60
N MET A 117 -3.79 -4.22 40.59
CA MET A 117 -3.13 -2.98 40.25
C MET A 117 -3.86 -1.78 40.90
N PRO A 118 -3.17 -0.66 41.18
CA PRO A 118 -3.80 0.51 41.81
C PRO A 118 -4.93 1.17 41.05
N ASP A 119 -5.04 0.90 39.72
CA ASP A 119 -6.07 1.40 38.81
C ASP A 119 -7.33 0.50 38.76
N GLY A 120 -7.37 -0.57 39.55
CA GLY A 120 -8.45 -1.52 39.59
C GLY A 120 -8.39 -2.64 38.55
N THR A 121 -7.33 -2.67 37.72
CA THR A 121 -7.08 -3.79 36.80
C THR A 121 -6.41 -4.95 37.53
N ILE A 122 -6.53 -6.16 36.95
CA ILE A 122 -5.82 -7.35 37.48
C ILE A 122 -4.74 -7.76 36.47
N SER A 123 -3.50 -7.87 36.91
CA SER A 123 -2.46 -8.55 36.14
C SER A 123 -2.42 -10.01 36.53
N ALA A 124 -2.59 -10.91 35.56
CA ALA A 124 -2.59 -12.35 35.78
C ALA A 124 -1.50 -13.02 34.96
N VAL A 125 -0.78 -13.97 35.56
CA VAL A 125 0.22 -14.81 34.88
C VAL A 125 -0.46 -16.14 34.53
N LEU A 126 -0.58 -16.41 33.23
CA LEU A 126 -1.23 -17.59 32.67
C LEU A 126 -0.20 -18.57 32.14
N GLN A 127 -0.44 -19.87 32.34
CA GLN A 127 0.31 -20.96 31.72
C GLN A 127 -0.59 -21.68 30.74
N GLY A 128 -0.23 -21.71 29.45
CA GLY A 128 -0.90 -22.48 28.40
C GLY A 128 -0.68 -23.98 28.57
N LEU A 129 -1.74 -24.78 28.45
CA LEU A 129 -1.68 -26.23 28.65
C LEU A 129 -1.95 -27.00 27.35
N LYS A 130 -3.15 -26.83 26.76
CA LYS A 130 -3.60 -27.57 25.58
C LYS A 130 -4.48 -26.69 24.71
N ARG A 131 -4.43 -26.89 23.38
CA ARG A 131 -5.26 -26.16 22.42
C ARG A 131 -6.65 -26.80 22.35
N PHE A 132 -7.63 -25.96 22.04
CA PHE A 132 -9.02 -26.39 21.87
C PHE A 132 -9.73 -25.61 20.78
N GLU A 133 -10.81 -26.17 20.28
CA GLU A 133 -11.79 -25.55 19.42
C GLU A 133 -13.10 -25.35 20.19
N ILE A 134 -13.76 -24.21 19.99
CA ILE A 134 -15.05 -23.90 20.61
C ILE A 134 -16.14 -24.59 19.79
N GLU A 135 -17.05 -25.34 20.44
CA GLU A 135 -18.16 -25.98 19.77
C GLU A 135 -19.46 -25.19 19.92
N ASP A 136 -19.89 -24.92 21.15
CA ASP A 136 -21.10 -24.17 21.41
C ASP A 136 -21.05 -23.41 22.74
N VAL A 137 -21.90 -22.39 22.90
CA VAL A 137 -21.99 -21.56 24.11
C VAL A 137 -22.96 -22.19 25.11
N VAL A 138 -22.49 -22.36 26.33
CA VAL A 138 -23.31 -22.84 27.47
C VAL A 138 -24.00 -21.68 28.18
N SER A 139 -23.30 -20.59 28.43
CA SER A 139 -23.84 -19.37 29.06
C SER A 139 -22.98 -18.14 28.74
N SER A 140 -23.63 -16.97 28.72
CA SER A 140 -22.95 -15.66 28.55
C SER A 140 -22.85 -14.87 29.86
N GLU A 141 -23.55 -15.27 30.92
CA GLU A 141 -23.55 -14.64 32.22
C GLU A 141 -23.12 -15.63 33.31
N PRO A 142 -22.30 -15.22 34.29
CA PRO A 142 -21.68 -13.91 34.52
C PRO A 142 -20.48 -13.59 33.60
N TYR A 143 -19.98 -14.59 32.91
CA TYR A 143 -18.97 -14.53 31.85
C TYR A 143 -19.22 -15.67 30.88
N LEU A 144 -18.61 -15.57 29.68
CA LEU A 144 -18.81 -16.53 28.60
C LEU A 144 -18.30 -17.92 29.01
N ARG A 145 -19.10 -18.95 28.81
CA ARG A 145 -18.76 -20.38 29.01
C ARG A 145 -19.14 -21.15 27.77
N ALA A 146 -18.27 -22.05 27.29
CA ALA A 146 -18.53 -22.86 26.12
C ALA A 146 -18.10 -24.30 26.28
N HIS A 147 -18.72 -25.19 25.52
CA HIS A 147 -18.22 -26.54 25.29
C HIS A 147 -17.03 -26.46 24.34
N VAL A 148 -16.02 -27.27 24.61
CA VAL A 148 -14.75 -27.23 23.86
C VAL A 148 -14.32 -28.63 23.46
N ARG A 149 -13.82 -28.75 22.24
CA ARG A 149 -13.17 -29.94 21.73
C ARG A 149 -11.65 -29.76 21.81
N TYR A 150 -10.97 -30.63 22.51
CA TYR A 150 -9.51 -30.58 22.62
C TYR A 150 -8.85 -31.08 21.35
N LEU A 151 -7.89 -30.29 20.83
CA LEU A 151 -7.13 -30.64 19.66
C LEU A 151 -6.06 -31.69 20.04
N GLU A 152 -5.91 -32.71 19.21
CA GLU A 152 -4.82 -33.66 19.33
C GLU A 152 -3.53 -33.09 18.74
N GLU A 153 -2.39 -33.43 19.33
CA GLU A 153 -1.09 -33.05 18.79
C GLU A 153 -0.44 -34.28 18.20
N PHE A 154 -0.30 -34.30 16.87
CA PHE A 154 0.49 -35.32 16.19
C PHE A 154 1.96 -34.93 16.28
N GLU A 155 2.69 -35.63 17.15
CA GLU A 155 4.12 -35.42 17.38
C GLU A 155 4.91 -35.71 16.11
N ALA A 156 5.88 -34.87 15.82
CA ALA A 156 6.82 -35.10 14.74
C ALA A 156 7.93 -36.04 15.18
N ASN A 157 8.36 -36.96 14.32
CA ASN A 157 9.48 -37.85 14.62
C ASN A 157 10.79 -37.04 14.75
N PRO A 158 11.43 -37.00 15.93
CA PRO A 158 12.63 -36.19 16.14
C PRO A 158 13.84 -36.60 15.28
N GLU A 159 13.84 -37.85 14.77
CA GLU A 159 14.91 -38.33 13.89
C GLU A 159 14.72 -38.02 12.40
N ASP A 160 13.57 -37.44 12.02
CA ASP A 160 13.32 -36.99 10.65
C ASP A 160 14.28 -35.87 10.26
N PRO A 161 15.10 -36.07 9.19
CA PRO A 161 16.03 -35.02 8.73
C PRO A 161 15.34 -33.70 8.37
N GLU A 162 14.09 -33.76 7.88
CA GLU A 162 13.32 -32.55 7.53
C GLU A 162 12.96 -31.73 8.77
N ILE A 163 12.64 -32.41 9.89
CA ILE A 163 12.32 -31.74 11.16
C ILE A 163 13.54 -30.98 11.70
N LYS A 164 14.73 -31.59 11.60
CA LYS A 164 15.98 -30.92 12.02
C LYS A 164 16.25 -29.66 11.20
N VAL A 165 16.07 -29.72 9.88
CA VAL A 165 16.24 -28.56 8.98
C VAL A 165 15.23 -27.46 9.31
N ILE A 166 13.96 -27.82 9.56
CA ILE A 166 12.92 -26.86 9.95
C ILE A 166 13.27 -26.21 11.30
N ALA A 167 13.68 -27.01 12.29
CA ALA A 167 14.06 -26.52 13.62
C ALA A 167 15.24 -25.53 13.56
N ASP A 168 16.28 -25.87 12.81
CA ASP A 168 17.44 -24.99 12.62
C ASP A 168 17.06 -23.68 11.92
N SER A 169 16.22 -23.75 10.88
CA SER A 169 15.72 -22.58 10.17
C SER A 169 14.85 -21.69 11.06
N LEU A 170 13.99 -22.28 11.87
CA LEU A 170 13.18 -21.54 12.85
C LEU A 170 14.07 -20.83 13.88
N LYS A 171 15.08 -21.52 14.44
CA LYS A 171 16.04 -20.94 15.39
C LYS A 171 16.83 -19.78 14.79
N GLU A 172 17.28 -19.93 13.56
CA GLU A 172 18.05 -18.89 12.85
C GLU A 172 17.22 -17.64 12.62
N LYS A 173 16.02 -17.80 12.00
CA LYS A 173 15.14 -16.68 11.66
C LYS A 173 14.60 -15.98 12.90
N ALA A 174 14.12 -16.73 13.88
CA ALA A 174 13.66 -16.19 15.15
C ALA A 174 14.76 -15.40 15.88
N SER A 175 15.99 -15.93 15.90
CA SER A 175 17.14 -15.22 16.48
C SER A 175 17.48 -13.93 15.71
N ALA A 176 17.31 -13.91 14.39
CA ALA A 176 17.53 -12.72 13.56
C ALA A 176 16.49 -11.64 13.87
N ILE A 177 15.21 -12.01 13.98
CA ILE A 177 14.11 -11.07 14.30
C ILE A 177 14.33 -10.45 15.69
N ILE A 178 14.62 -11.28 16.71
CA ILE A 178 14.84 -10.82 18.09
C ILE A 178 16.04 -9.86 18.17
N LYS A 179 17.14 -10.15 17.47
CA LYS A 179 18.31 -9.26 17.46
C LYS A 179 18.04 -7.90 16.80
N SER A 180 17.09 -7.87 15.89
CA SER A 180 16.69 -6.65 15.18
C SER A 180 15.58 -5.88 15.91
N SER A 181 14.93 -6.49 16.90
CA SER A 181 13.90 -5.85 17.73
C SER A 181 14.55 -5.01 18.83
N SER A 182 14.07 -3.77 19.01
CA SER A 182 14.47 -2.89 20.12
C SER A 182 13.78 -3.26 21.46
N PHE A 183 12.75 -4.10 21.43
CA PHE A 183 11.92 -4.43 22.59
C PHE A 183 12.22 -5.82 23.18
N ALA A 184 12.85 -6.73 22.43
CA ALA A 184 13.14 -8.08 22.91
C ALA A 184 14.53 -8.15 23.57
N PRO A 185 14.65 -8.77 24.77
CA PRO A 185 15.94 -8.98 25.41
C PRO A 185 16.85 -9.84 24.54
N LYS A 186 18.11 -9.45 24.42
CA LYS A 186 19.10 -10.21 23.62
C LYS A 186 19.32 -11.64 24.13
N GLU A 187 19.03 -11.88 25.39
CA GLU A 187 19.07 -13.18 26.06
C GLU A 187 18.05 -14.18 25.47
N ALA A 188 16.89 -13.71 24.98
CA ALA A 188 15.87 -14.53 24.35
C ALA A 188 16.40 -15.24 23.07
N ALA A 189 17.27 -14.59 22.31
CA ALA A 189 17.89 -15.18 21.13
C ALA A 189 18.81 -16.38 21.47
N ASN A 190 19.46 -16.33 22.64
CA ASN A 190 20.29 -17.43 23.13
C ASN A 190 19.43 -18.58 23.68
N ALA A 191 18.32 -18.23 24.33
CA ALA A 191 17.35 -19.19 24.85
C ALA A 191 16.76 -20.07 23.74
N ILE A 192 16.35 -19.46 22.61
CA ILE A 192 15.82 -20.20 21.45
C ILE A 192 16.81 -21.23 20.91
N LYS A 193 18.10 -20.91 20.90
CA LYS A 193 19.13 -21.83 20.40
C LYS A 193 19.30 -23.06 21.27
N SER A 194 19.05 -22.96 22.58
CA SER A 194 19.20 -24.04 23.55
C SER A 194 17.98 -24.97 23.65
N ILE A 195 16.87 -24.65 23.01
CA ILE A 195 15.66 -25.48 23.01
C ILE A 195 15.90 -26.72 22.13
N GLU A 196 15.79 -27.91 22.70
CA GLU A 196 15.93 -29.20 22.01
C GLU A 196 14.57 -29.80 21.61
N ASP A 197 13.54 -29.59 22.44
CA ASP A 197 12.19 -30.09 22.17
C ASP A 197 11.54 -29.30 21.04
N PHE A 198 11.13 -30.00 19.96
CA PHE A 198 10.61 -29.37 18.76
C PHE A 198 9.23 -28.76 18.97
N ASN A 199 8.36 -29.41 19.75
CA ASN A 199 7.02 -28.85 20.03
C ASN A 199 7.14 -27.58 20.87
N PHE A 200 7.96 -27.64 21.92
CA PHE A 200 8.21 -26.46 22.74
C PHE A 200 8.87 -25.32 21.93
N LEU A 201 9.80 -25.65 21.04
CA LEU A 201 10.44 -24.65 20.16
C LEU A 201 9.40 -23.90 19.30
N VAL A 202 8.51 -24.63 18.62
CA VAL A 202 7.48 -24.04 17.76
C VAL A 202 6.54 -23.15 18.56
N ASN A 203 6.05 -23.62 19.70
CA ASN A 203 5.14 -22.89 20.57
C ASN A 203 5.80 -21.67 21.22
N PHE A 204 7.06 -21.78 21.63
CA PHE A 204 7.84 -20.70 22.21
C PHE A 204 8.11 -19.58 21.21
N ILE A 205 8.52 -19.92 19.98
CA ILE A 205 8.72 -18.94 18.91
C ILE A 205 7.41 -18.27 18.54
N ALA A 206 6.31 -19.02 18.38
CA ALA A 206 4.99 -18.48 18.05
C ALA A 206 4.47 -17.52 19.15
N THR A 207 4.82 -17.76 20.43
CA THR A 207 4.47 -16.87 21.54
C THR A 207 5.31 -15.60 21.55
N THR A 208 6.64 -15.74 21.39
CA THR A 208 7.65 -14.69 21.68
C THR A 208 7.78 -13.68 20.56
N ILE A 209 7.62 -14.10 19.30
CA ILE A 209 7.85 -13.22 18.16
C ILE A 209 6.62 -12.37 17.89
N ASP A 210 6.82 -11.08 17.84
CA ASP A 210 5.81 -10.13 17.38
C ASP A 210 5.76 -10.15 15.85
N VAL A 211 4.55 -10.23 15.29
CA VAL A 211 4.30 -10.28 13.85
C VAL A 211 3.36 -9.16 13.45
N GLU A 212 3.60 -8.56 12.30
CA GLU A 212 2.81 -7.40 11.84
C GLU A 212 1.34 -7.76 11.59
N ASN A 213 1.08 -8.97 11.10
CA ASN A 213 -0.28 -9.50 10.94
C ASN A 213 -0.63 -10.49 12.06
N PHE A 214 -1.37 -10.03 13.04
CA PHE A 214 -1.82 -10.82 14.18
C PHE A 214 -2.60 -12.09 13.78
N PHE A 215 -3.38 -12.04 12.69
CA PHE A 215 -4.19 -13.16 12.21
C PHE A 215 -3.34 -14.39 11.84
N ASP A 216 -2.14 -14.18 11.27
CA ASP A 216 -1.24 -15.28 10.91
C ASP A 216 -0.80 -16.07 12.16
N LYS A 217 -0.64 -15.39 13.29
CA LYS A 217 -0.31 -15.99 14.57
C LYS A 217 -1.46 -16.80 15.16
N VAL A 218 -2.69 -16.27 15.06
CA VAL A 218 -3.89 -16.99 15.52
C VAL A 218 -4.15 -18.23 14.68
N GLU A 219 -3.90 -18.18 13.36
CA GLU A 219 -4.10 -19.30 12.45
C GLU A 219 -3.27 -20.53 12.85
N LEU A 220 -2.12 -20.34 13.50
CA LEU A 220 -1.27 -21.44 13.96
C LEU A 220 -1.96 -22.35 15.01
N LEU A 221 -2.96 -21.83 15.72
CA LEU A 221 -3.67 -22.62 16.74
C LEU A 221 -4.48 -23.78 16.16
N LYS A 222 -4.95 -23.70 14.91
CA LYS A 222 -5.81 -24.70 14.27
C LYS A 222 -5.10 -25.98 13.81
N TYR A 223 -3.79 -25.92 13.56
CA TYR A 223 -3.06 -27.05 12.96
C TYR A 223 -2.69 -28.09 14.01
N GLU A 224 -3.25 -29.30 13.90
CA GLU A 224 -2.97 -30.44 14.78
C GLU A 224 -1.58 -31.07 14.46
N ASP A 225 -1.23 -31.16 13.18
CA ASP A 225 0.08 -31.64 12.72
C ASP A 225 1.18 -30.60 13.03
N LEU A 226 2.12 -30.99 13.89
CA LEU A 226 3.23 -30.15 14.33
C LEU A 226 4.17 -29.74 13.18
N LYS A 227 4.40 -30.61 12.21
CA LYS A 227 5.26 -30.31 11.05
C LYS A 227 4.61 -29.24 10.18
N VAL A 228 3.29 -29.36 9.91
CA VAL A 228 2.52 -28.35 9.14
C VAL A 228 2.52 -27.02 9.88
N ARG A 229 2.31 -27.02 11.20
CA ARG A 229 2.33 -25.80 12.04
C ARG A 229 3.70 -25.12 12.00
N ALA A 230 4.78 -25.90 12.10
CA ALA A 230 6.16 -25.41 12.04
C ALA A 230 6.48 -24.78 10.67
N MET A 231 6.04 -25.39 9.56
CA MET A 231 6.22 -24.85 8.22
C MET A 231 5.45 -23.53 8.03
N LYS A 232 4.22 -23.45 8.56
CA LYS A 232 3.44 -22.21 8.55
C LYS A 232 4.13 -21.10 9.36
N LEU A 233 4.61 -21.43 10.54
CA LEU A 233 5.39 -20.50 11.37
C LEU A 233 6.65 -20.04 10.63
N LEU A 234 7.36 -20.94 9.94
CA LEU A 234 8.55 -20.59 9.16
C LEU A 234 8.23 -19.57 8.06
N ASN A 235 7.10 -19.73 7.34
CA ASN A 235 6.65 -18.76 6.34
C ASN A 235 6.34 -17.39 6.95
N VAL A 236 5.70 -17.36 8.12
CA VAL A 236 5.44 -16.11 8.85
C VAL A 236 6.76 -15.40 9.23
N LEU A 237 7.75 -16.18 9.73
CA LEU A 237 9.07 -15.63 10.05
C LEU A 237 9.83 -15.14 8.81
N ASP A 238 9.69 -15.81 7.67
CA ASP A 238 10.30 -15.37 6.40
C ASP A 238 9.78 -13.99 5.98
N THR A 239 8.47 -13.83 5.97
CA THR A 239 7.84 -12.54 5.67
C THR A 239 8.33 -11.44 6.63
N GLN A 240 8.41 -11.76 7.92
CA GLN A 240 8.87 -10.81 8.94
C GLN A 240 10.35 -10.42 8.76
N VAL A 241 11.22 -11.37 8.40
CA VAL A 241 12.64 -11.09 8.11
C VAL A 241 12.80 -10.20 6.89
N GLU A 242 12.00 -10.41 5.84
CA GLU A 242 12.01 -9.56 4.64
C GLU A 242 11.56 -8.13 4.97
N LEU A 243 10.48 -7.97 5.73
CA LEU A 243 10.01 -6.66 6.18
C LEU A 243 11.06 -5.92 7.04
N LEU A 244 11.75 -6.64 7.94
CA LEU A 244 12.83 -6.07 8.74
C LEU A 244 14.03 -5.64 7.87
N LYS A 245 14.38 -6.39 6.83
CA LYS A 245 15.43 -5.98 5.88
C LYS A 245 15.06 -4.70 5.15
N ILE A 246 13.84 -4.60 4.64
CA ILE A 246 13.33 -3.38 3.98
C ILE A 246 13.37 -2.19 4.95
N LYS A 247 12.91 -2.39 6.19
CA LYS A 247 12.93 -1.35 7.23
C LYS A 247 14.35 -0.92 7.61
N GLN A 248 15.32 -1.86 7.64
CA GLN A 248 16.73 -1.56 7.85
C GLN A 248 17.35 -0.81 6.65
N GLU A 249 17.00 -1.15 5.42
CA GLU A 249 17.45 -0.43 4.22
C GLU A 249 16.93 1.01 4.19
N ILE A 250 15.65 1.20 4.55
CA ILE A 250 15.06 2.54 4.68
C ILE A 250 15.77 3.32 5.79
N ASN A 251 15.93 2.74 6.96
CA ASN A 251 16.60 3.38 8.10
C ASN A 251 18.09 3.67 7.79
N SER A 252 18.77 2.80 7.04
CA SER A 252 20.16 3.05 6.63
C SER A 252 20.28 4.20 5.64
N LYS A 253 19.30 4.36 4.73
CA LYS A 253 19.24 5.52 3.82
C LYS A 253 19.00 6.81 4.60
N VAL A 254 18.05 6.81 5.52
CA VAL A 254 17.77 7.95 6.40
C VAL A 254 18.97 8.26 7.30
N LYS A 255 19.62 7.24 7.84
CA LYS A 255 20.83 7.42 8.67
C LYS A 255 21.99 7.95 7.86
N ASN A 256 22.19 7.48 6.62
CA ASN A 256 23.22 8.01 5.73
C ASN A 256 22.97 9.48 5.35
N GLU A 257 21.70 9.88 5.18
CA GLU A 257 21.34 11.29 4.98
C GLU A 257 21.61 12.13 6.23
N ILE A 258 21.30 11.60 7.41
CA ILE A 258 21.59 12.25 8.72
C ILE A 258 23.11 12.29 8.96
N ASP A 259 23.84 11.19 8.70
CA ASP A 259 25.30 11.13 8.86
C ASP A 259 25.99 12.07 7.88
N GLN A 260 25.44 12.27 6.66
CA GLN A 260 25.94 13.24 5.70
C GLN A 260 25.70 14.67 6.20
N GLN A 261 24.56 14.98 6.77
CA GLN A 261 24.27 16.26 7.41
C GLN A 261 25.14 16.50 8.64
N GLN A 262 25.34 15.47 9.49
CA GLN A 262 26.25 15.57 10.65
C GLN A 262 27.71 15.71 10.21
N ARG A 263 28.11 15.07 9.13
CA ARG A 263 29.46 15.22 8.57
C ARG A 263 29.67 16.62 7.97
N GLU A 264 28.68 17.17 7.28
CA GLU A 264 28.68 18.56 6.83
C GLU A 264 28.72 19.53 8.03
N TYR A 265 27.96 19.26 9.07
CA TYR A 265 28.01 20.03 10.34
C TYR A 265 29.39 19.94 10.99
N TYR A 266 29.98 18.73 11.08
CA TYR A 266 31.32 18.53 11.66
C TYR A 266 32.42 19.19 10.81
N LEU A 267 32.34 19.10 9.49
CA LEU A 267 33.25 19.78 8.58
C LEU A 267 33.10 21.30 8.66
N ASN A 268 31.90 21.81 8.77
CA ASN A 268 31.64 23.23 8.99
C ASN A 268 32.17 23.72 10.34
N ASN A 269 32.06 22.92 11.41
CA ASN A 269 32.69 23.24 12.70
C ASN A 269 34.23 23.21 12.61
N GLN A 270 34.83 22.24 11.92
CA GLN A 270 36.29 22.24 11.68
C GLN A 270 36.74 23.41 10.85
N LEU A 271 36.03 23.78 9.78
CA LEU A 271 36.27 24.96 8.98
C LEU A 271 36.23 26.22 9.84
N ARG A 272 35.29 26.28 10.76
CA ARG A 272 35.12 27.39 11.68
C ARG A 272 36.27 27.48 12.71
N THR A 273 36.64 26.36 13.34
CA THR A 273 37.81 26.32 14.23
C THR A 273 39.11 26.76 13.51
N ILE A 274 39.25 26.37 12.24
CA ILE A 274 40.36 26.83 11.42
C ILE A 274 40.26 28.34 11.08
N GLN A 275 39.01 28.86 10.85
CA GLN A 275 38.77 30.29 10.63
C GLN A 275 39.04 31.12 11.89
N GLU A 276 38.62 30.62 13.08
CA GLU A 276 38.95 31.22 14.40
C GLU A 276 40.48 31.23 14.66
N GLU A 277 41.21 30.15 14.35
CA GLU A 277 42.67 30.11 14.44
C GLU A 277 43.41 31.02 13.40
N LEU A 278 42.73 31.29 12.26
CA LEU A 278 43.21 32.21 11.23
C LEU A 278 42.88 33.69 11.51
N GLY A 279 42.20 34.01 12.63
CA GLY A 279 41.86 35.38 13.06
C GLY A 279 40.81 36.05 12.20
N MET A 280 39.86 35.29 11.60
CA MET A 280 38.67 35.82 10.97
C MET A 280 37.67 36.19 12.07
N ASP A 281 37.37 37.48 12.26
CA ASP A 281 36.47 38.03 13.27
C ASP A 281 35.03 37.55 13.01
N ASP A 282 34.36 37.02 14.04
CA ASP A 282 32.91 36.65 14.04
C ASP A 282 32.03 37.86 13.68
N ASP A 283 32.47 39.08 14.02
CA ASP A 283 31.82 40.34 13.61
C ASP A 283 31.76 40.49 12.06
N GLU A 284 32.79 40.03 11.34
CA GLU A 284 32.79 40.08 9.88
C GLU A 284 31.77 39.13 9.25
N GLU A 285 31.45 37.99 9.87
CA GLU A 285 30.46 37.04 9.39
C GLU A 285 29.02 37.58 9.60
N ILE A 286 28.74 38.21 10.73
CA ILE A 286 27.46 38.87 11.03
C ILE A 286 27.25 40.09 10.08
N GLU A 287 28.30 40.86 9.83
CA GLU A 287 28.23 41.94 8.85
C GLU A 287 27.96 41.43 7.42
N LYS A 288 28.48 40.28 7.03
CA LYS A 288 28.17 39.64 5.74
C LYS A 288 26.69 39.25 5.66
N LEU A 289 26.12 38.65 6.71
CA LEU A 289 24.69 38.31 6.78
C LEU A 289 23.81 39.58 6.64
N ARG A 290 24.17 40.68 7.30
CA ARG A 290 23.45 41.96 7.18
C ARG A 290 23.60 42.57 5.77
N ALA A 291 24.77 42.47 5.18
CA ALA A 291 25.02 42.92 3.81
C ALA A 291 24.23 42.12 2.76
N GLU A 292 24.07 40.81 2.96
CA GLU A 292 23.19 39.97 2.13
C GLU A 292 21.72 40.31 2.33
N ALA A 293 21.29 40.50 3.58
CA ALA A 293 19.93 40.90 3.91
C ALA A 293 19.53 42.23 3.26
N SER A 294 20.45 43.21 3.24
CA SER A 294 20.19 44.52 2.65
C SER A 294 19.94 44.49 1.11
N LYS A 295 20.35 43.40 0.44
CA LYS A 295 20.14 43.22 -1.00
C LYS A 295 18.82 42.52 -1.32
N LYS A 296 18.12 42.02 -0.29
CA LYS A 296 16.88 41.25 -0.45
C LYS A 296 15.67 42.16 -0.38
N ASP A 297 14.65 41.85 -1.18
CA ASP A 297 13.32 42.50 -1.14
C ASP A 297 12.44 41.66 -0.21
N TRP A 298 12.43 42.04 1.08
CA TRP A 298 11.67 41.36 2.13
C TRP A 298 10.31 42.01 2.36
N PRO A 299 9.30 41.24 2.80
CA PRO A 299 8.15 41.79 3.51
C PRO A 299 8.60 42.45 4.83
N ASP A 300 7.94 43.53 5.22
CA ASP A 300 8.31 44.29 6.44
C ASP A 300 8.32 43.40 7.69
N SER A 301 7.38 42.47 7.81
CA SER A 301 7.31 41.49 8.91
C SER A 301 8.53 40.60 8.97
N ALA A 302 8.99 40.06 7.83
CA ALA A 302 10.15 39.17 7.75
C ALA A 302 11.44 39.93 8.09
N LYS A 303 11.55 41.20 7.61
CA LYS A 303 12.68 42.05 7.91
C LYS A 303 12.79 42.38 9.41
N GLU A 304 11.67 42.70 10.06
CA GLU A 304 11.62 42.99 11.49
C GLU A 304 12.08 41.77 12.30
N ILE A 305 11.64 40.57 11.94
CA ILE A 305 12.03 39.32 12.61
C ILE A 305 13.50 39.03 12.35
N PHE A 306 13.98 39.20 11.12
CA PHE A 306 15.40 39.02 10.82
C PHE A 306 16.29 39.89 11.68
N GLU A 307 15.97 41.19 11.85
CA GLU A 307 16.74 42.09 12.69
C GLU A 307 16.71 41.69 14.18
N LYS A 308 15.58 41.18 14.65
CA LYS A 308 15.48 40.64 16.02
C LYS A 308 16.34 39.39 16.23
N GLU A 309 16.32 38.49 15.22
CA GLU A 309 17.03 37.21 15.33
C GLU A 309 18.54 37.38 15.13
N ILE A 310 18.99 38.30 14.28
CA ILE A 310 20.41 38.63 14.16
C ILE A 310 20.97 39.31 15.42
N ALA A 311 20.17 40.17 16.05
CA ALA A 311 20.53 40.78 17.35
C ALA A 311 20.58 39.77 18.53
N LYS A 312 19.92 38.63 18.41
CA LYS A 312 20.09 37.47 19.31
C LYS A 312 21.38 36.73 19.03
N LEU A 313 21.70 36.51 17.74
CA LEU A 313 22.92 35.80 17.31
C LEU A 313 24.16 36.52 17.86
N GLU A 314 24.21 37.87 17.84
CA GLU A 314 25.27 38.71 18.39
C GLU A 314 25.52 38.50 19.90
N LYS A 315 24.49 38.04 20.62
CA LYS A 315 24.56 37.81 22.07
C LYS A 315 24.95 36.38 22.43
N TYR A 316 24.88 35.46 21.52
CA TYR A 316 25.24 34.06 21.76
C TYR A 316 26.75 33.87 21.71
N ASN A 317 27.25 32.99 22.54
CA ASN A 317 28.65 32.56 22.42
C ASN A 317 28.79 31.71 21.14
N PRO A 318 29.70 32.05 20.22
CA PRO A 318 29.92 31.30 18.99
C PRO A 318 30.17 29.80 19.18
N SER A 319 30.75 29.37 20.27
CA SER A 319 30.98 27.96 20.59
C SER A 319 29.75 27.23 21.17
N SER A 320 28.62 27.92 21.35
CA SER A 320 27.42 27.29 21.91
C SER A 320 26.59 26.58 20.82
N PRO A 321 25.93 25.46 21.12
CA PRO A 321 24.96 24.81 20.17
C PRO A 321 23.85 25.78 19.74
N ASP A 322 23.42 26.69 20.61
CA ASP A 322 22.37 27.66 20.30
C ASP A 322 22.76 28.63 19.18
N TYR A 323 24.06 29.02 19.15
CA TYR A 323 24.57 29.85 18.05
C TYR A 323 24.42 29.17 16.69
N SER A 324 24.79 27.89 16.58
CA SER A 324 24.68 27.13 15.33
C SER A 324 23.21 26.97 14.88
N ILE A 325 22.29 26.76 15.82
CA ILE A 325 20.86 26.67 15.52
C ILE A 325 20.35 28.02 15.01
N GLN A 326 20.72 29.11 15.69
CA GLN A 326 20.32 30.46 15.34
C GLN A 326 20.92 30.91 14.00
N TYR A 327 22.19 30.60 13.75
CA TYR A 327 22.88 30.88 12.50
C TYR A 327 22.21 30.17 11.32
N ASN A 328 21.92 28.87 11.44
CA ASN A 328 21.24 28.10 10.40
C ASN A 328 19.83 28.65 10.13
N TYR A 329 19.11 29.09 11.15
CA TYR A 329 17.82 29.72 11.00
C TYR A 329 17.91 31.04 10.19
N ILE A 330 18.82 31.92 10.53
CA ILE A 330 19.07 33.19 9.83
C ILE A 330 19.50 32.92 8.38
N LYS A 331 20.38 31.95 8.16
CA LYS A 331 20.82 31.54 6.84
C LYS A 331 19.65 31.02 6.00
N PHE A 332 18.78 30.22 6.56
CA PHE A 332 17.57 29.74 5.87
C PHE A 332 16.63 30.93 5.50
N MET A 333 16.44 31.91 6.39
CA MET A 333 15.69 33.13 6.07
C MET A 333 16.31 33.87 4.87
N LEU A 334 17.63 33.94 4.80
CA LEU A 334 18.37 34.54 3.67
C LEU A 334 18.27 33.70 2.39
N GLU A 335 18.23 32.38 2.47
CA GLU A 335 18.11 31.50 1.30
C GLU A 335 16.73 31.60 0.64
N LEU A 336 15.68 31.93 1.39
CA LEU A 336 14.35 32.11 0.82
C LEU A 336 14.30 33.27 -0.17
N PRO A 337 13.68 33.05 -1.34
CA PRO A 337 13.61 34.06 -2.42
C PRO A 337 12.50 35.10 -2.24
N TRP A 338 11.99 35.31 -1.06
CA TRP A 338 10.92 36.25 -0.69
C TRP A 338 10.12 36.79 -1.91
N ASN A 339 10.16 38.06 -2.24
CA ASN A 339 9.46 38.68 -3.36
C ASN A 339 10.13 38.46 -4.74
N HIS A 340 11.13 37.57 -4.85
CA HIS A 340 11.83 37.32 -6.11
C HIS A 340 11.04 36.40 -7.03
N LEU A 341 10.35 36.97 -8.02
CA LEU A 341 9.54 36.26 -8.99
C LEU A 341 10.28 36.06 -10.32
N SER A 342 10.20 34.85 -10.88
CA SER A 342 10.62 34.60 -12.27
C SER A 342 9.59 35.18 -13.23
N LYS A 343 10.03 35.65 -14.41
CA LYS A 343 9.13 36.20 -15.44
C LYS A 343 8.42 35.07 -16.17
N ASP A 344 7.10 35.09 -16.19
CA ASP A 344 6.27 34.10 -16.83
C ASP A 344 6.23 34.27 -18.36
N ASN A 345 6.34 33.14 -19.06
CA ASN A 345 6.07 33.06 -20.48
C ASN A 345 4.68 32.42 -20.71
N LEU A 346 3.64 33.24 -20.85
CA LEU A 346 2.27 32.78 -21.11
C LEU A 346 1.94 32.78 -22.61
N ASP A 347 2.92 32.46 -23.47
CA ASP A 347 2.65 32.19 -24.90
C ASP A 347 2.07 30.78 -25.08
N LEU A 348 0.75 30.71 -25.31
CA LEU A 348 0.02 29.43 -25.45
C LEU A 348 0.52 28.60 -26.64
N LYS A 349 0.99 29.24 -27.73
CA LYS A 349 1.56 28.51 -28.89
C LYS A 349 2.89 27.84 -28.51
N HIS A 350 3.70 28.55 -27.73
CA HIS A 350 4.94 27.98 -27.19
C HIS A 350 4.65 26.84 -26.23
N ALA A 351 3.69 27.02 -25.34
CA ALA A 351 3.28 26.00 -24.38
C ALA A 351 2.77 24.73 -25.09
N GLN A 352 1.91 24.88 -26.11
CA GLN A 352 1.43 23.76 -26.92
C GLN A 352 2.61 23.01 -27.56
N LYS A 353 3.54 23.73 -28.17
CA LYS A 353 4.72 23.12 -28.79
C LYS A 353 5.59 22.36 -27.78
N VAL A 354 5.85 22.90 -26.60
CA VAL A 354 6.62 22.22 -25.55
C VAL A 354 5.93 20.94 -25.12
N LEU A 355 4.61 20.96 -24.93
CA LEU A 355 3.82 19.77 -24.56
C LEU A 355 3.84 18.72 -25.67
N ASP A 356 3.80 19.12 -26.95
CA ASP A 356 3.84 18.20 -28.09
C ASP A 356 5.24 17.61 -28.32
N ASP A 357 6.28 18.39 -28.05
CA ASP A 357 7.68 17.94 -28.16
C ASP A 357 8.05 16.94 -27.02
N ASP A 358 7.53 17.16 -25.80
CA ASP A 358 7.85 16.36 -24.62
C ASP A 358 6.92 15.13 -24.42
N HIS A 359 5.69 15.14 -24.96
CA HIS A 359 4.69 14.09 -24.76
C HIS A 359 4.01 13.68 -26.07
N TYR A 360 3.98 12.36 -26.33
CA TYR A 360 3.25 11.78 -27.45
C TYR A 360 1.79 11.51 -27.07
N GLY A 361 0.85 11.87 -27.95
CA GLY A 361 -0.58 11.70 -27.68
C GLY A 361 -1.09 12.62 -26.57
N LEU A 362 -2.06 12.17 -25.79
CA LEU A 362 -2.68 12.91 -24.68
C LEU A 362 -3.35 14.23 -25.11
N GLU A 363 -3.93 14.30 -26.31
CA GLU A 363 -4.46 15.53 -26.91
C GLU A 363 -5.44 16.24 -25.97
N LYS A 364 -6.43 15.52 -25.40
CA LYS A 364 -7.40 16.09 -24.45
C LYS A 364 -6.75 16.65 -23.18
N VAL A 365 -5.72 15.96 -22.66
CA VAL A 365 -4.98 16.40 -21.47
C VAL A 365 -4.22 17.69 -21.78
N LYS A 366 -3.53 17.75 -22.92
CA LYS A 366 -2.82 18.94 -23.38
C LYS A 366 -3.75 20.12 -23.61
N GLU A 367 -4.91 19.87 -24.23
CA GLU A 367 -5.94 20.89 -24.46
C GLU A 367 -6.43 21.50 -23.14
N ARG A 368 -6.76 20.66 -22.15
CA ARG A 368 -7.15 21.13 -20.80
C ARG A 368 -6.05 21.92 -20.09
N ILE A 369 -4.78 21.50 -20.23
CA ILE A 369 -3.65 22.25 -19.71
C ILE A 369 -3.54 23.64 -20.41
N ILE A 370 -3.73 23.69 -21.71
CA ILE A 370 -3.70 24.98 -22.46
C ILE A 370 -4.89 25.87 -22.09
N GLU A 371 -6.10 25.32 -21.92
CA GLU A 371 -7.25 26.05 -21.39
C GLU A 371 -6.95 26.68 -20.03
N TYR A 372 -6.39 25.89 -19.13
CA TYR A 372 -5.98 26.33 -17.78
C TYR A 372 -4.96 27.48 -17.87
N LEU A 373 -3.90 27.33 -18.69
CA LEU A 373 -2.91 28.40 -18.90
C LEU A 373 -3.51 29.64 -19.56
N ALA A 374 -4.52 29.49 -20.39
CA ALA A 374 -5.26 30.62 -21.00
C ALA A 374 -6.03 31.41 -19.93
N VAL A 375 -6.68 30.73 -19.00
CA VAL A 375 -7.37 31.37 -17.86
C VAL A 375 -6.36 32.14 -17.01
N LEU A 376 -5.21 31.54 -16.66
CA LEU A 376 -4.15 32.21 -15.90
C LEU A 376 -3.66 33.48 -16.62
N LYS A 377 -3.48 33.40 -17.95
CA LYS A 377 -3.06 34.53 -18.77
C LYS A 377 -4.06 35.68 -18.76
N LEU A 378 -5.36 35.37 -18.79
CA LEU A 378 -6.45 36.38 -18.85
C LEU A 378 -6.70 37.01 -17.47
N ARG A 379 -6.65 36.23 -16.40
CA ARG A 379 -6.88 36.72 -15.04
C ARG A 379 -5.70 37.50 -14.49
N GLY A 380 -4.48 37.12 -14.84
CA GLY A 380 -3.25 37.69 -14.30
C GLY A 380 -2.99 37.37 -12.83
N ASP A 381 -3.78 36.48 -12.23
CA ASP A 381 -3.61 35.99 -10.88
C ASP A 381 -3.59 34.44 -10.86
N MET A 382 -3.07 33.82 -9.77
CA MET A 382 -2.99 32.38 -9.61
C MET A 382 -4.16 31.78 -8.80
N LYS A 383 -5.23 32.54 -8.59
CA LYS A 383 -6.44 32.12 -7.86
C LYS A 383 -7.32 31.19 -8.70
N SER A 384 -6.74 30.18 -9.31
CA SER A 384 -7.43 29.17 -10.09
C SER A 384 -7.44 27.85 -9.33
N PRO A 385 -8.41 26.93 -9.59
CA PRO A 385 -8.37 25.59 -9.02
C PRO A 385 -7.04 24.91 -9.31
N ILE A 386 -6.59 24.05 -8.40
CA ILE A 386 -5.32 23.34 -8.52
C ILE A 386 -5.46 22.21 -9.53
N LEU A 387 -4.53 22.07 -10.47
CA LEU A 387 -4.54 20.96 -11.39
C LEU A 387 -4.21 19.64 -10.69
N CYS A 388 -5.12 18.65 -10.77
CA CYS A 388 -4.87 17.29 -10.33
C CYS A 388 -4.81 16.35 -11.54
N LEU A 389 -3.62 15.84 -11.83
CA LEU A 389 -3.40 14.85 -12.89
C LEU A 389 -3.59 13.46 -12.28
N TYR A 390 -4.68 12.76 -12.61
CA TYR A 390 -4.96 11.43 -12.07
C TYR A 390 -5.05 10.37 -13.15
N GLY A 391 -4.75 9.12 -12.79
CA GLY A 391 -4.80 7.98 -13.70
C GLY A 391 -3.76 6.92 -13.39
N PRO A 392 -3.65 5.83 -14.19
CA PRO A 392 -2.78 4.72 -13.90
C PRO A 392 -1.30 5.11 -13.76
N PRO A 393 -0.48 4.29 -13.07
CA PRO A 393 0.94 4.57 -12.93
C PRO A 393 1.68 4.50 -14.28
N GLY A 394 2.72 5.32 -14.44
CA GLY A 394 3.59 5.28 -15.62
C GLY A 394 3.05 5.96 -16.88
N VAL A 395 1.94 6.72 -16.80
CA VAL A 395 1.39 7.48 -17.94
C VAL A 395 1.99 8.88 -18.13
N GLY A 396 2.95 9.28 -17.29
CA GLY A 396 3.66 10.54 -17.46
C GLY A 396 3.10 11.72 -16.67
N LYS A 397 2.27 11.52 -15.64
CA LYS A 397 1.68 12.59 -14.83
C LYS A 397 2.73 13.58 -14.27
N THR A 398 3.76 13.06 -13.63
CA THR A 398 4.84 13.88 -13.03
C THR A 398 5.67 14.60 -14.10
N SER A 399 5.88 13.98 -15.28
CA SER A 399 6.59 14.60 -16.38
C SER A 399 5.77 15.71 -17.06
N LEU A 400 4.43 15.61 -17.10
CA LEU A 400 3.56 16.70 -17.56
C LEU A 400 3.74 17.95 -16.70
N GLY A 401 3.81 17.81 -15.37
CA GLY A 401 4.10 18.94 -14.47
C GLY A 401 5.44 19.62 -14.76
N LYS A 402 6.47 18.82 -15.08
CA LYS A 402 7.78 19.35 -15.51
C LYS A 402 7.70 20.11 -16.84
N SER A 403 6.92 19.59 -17.79
CA SER A 403 6.74 20.24 -19.10
C SER A 403 5.91 21.53 -19.00
N ILE A 404 4.92 21.57 -18.09
CA ILE A 404 4.21 22.83 -17.77
C ILE A 404 5.19 23.88 -17.24
N ALA A 405 6.05 23.53 -16.29
CA ALA A 405 7.06 24.43 -15.74
C ALA A 405 7.99 24.96 -16.83
N LYS A 406 8.46 24.11 -17.73
CA LYS A 406 9.28 24.45 -18.88
C LYS A 406 8.56 25.38 -19.85
N ALA A 407 7.27 25.14 -20.12
CA ALA A 407 6.45 25.91 -21.04
C ALA A 407 6.24 27.34 -20.57
N ILE A 408 6.01 27.56 -19.27
CA ILE A 408 5.81 28.88 -18.68
C ILE A 408 7.09 29.53 -18.20
N GLY A 409 8.25 28.85 -18.30
CA GLY A 409 9.56 29.40 -17.93
C GLY A 409 9.82 29.47 -16.43
N ARG A 410 9.08 28.73 -15.60
CA ARG A 410 9.24 28.68 -14.15
C ARG A 410 10.18 27.54 -13.71
N LYS A 411 10.74 27.69 -12.52
CA LYS A 411 11.48 26.61 -11.88
C LYS A 411 10.53 25.48 -11.46
N TYR A 412 11.02 24.25 -11.53
CA TYR A 412 10.28 23.04 -11.21
C TYR A 412 10.73 22.47 -9.86
N VAL A 413 9.79 22.20 -8.98
CA VAL A 413 10.00 21.52 -7.70
C VAL A 413 9.06 20.32 -7.62
N ARG A 414 9.58 19.17 -7.14
CA ARG A 414 8.76 17.99 -6.88
C ARG A 414 8.86 17.62 -5.40
N ILE A 415 7.71 17.41 -4.80
CA ILE A 415 7.57 16.90 -3.43
C ILE A 415 6.77 15.60 -3.51
N ALA A 416 7.39 14.48 -3.10
CA ALA A 416 6.68 13.21 -2.97
C ALA A 416 5.95 13.19 -1.63
N LEU A 417 4.62 13.00 -1.68
CA LEU A 417 3.75 12.93 -0.51
C LEU A 417 3.52 11.50 -0.03
N GLY A 418 3.80 10.49 -0.88
CA GLY A 418 3.63 9.09 -0.53
C GLY A 418 4.47 8.67 0.67
N GLY A 419 3.81 8.16 1.72
CA GLY A 419 4.46 7.74 2.97
C GLY A 419 4.68 8.85 3.99
N MET A 420 4.11 10.04 3.78
CA MET A 420 4.08 11.09 4.80
C MET A 420 2.98 10.79 5.81
N HIS A 421 3.31 10.90 7.10
CA HIS A 421 2.40 10.66 8.22
C HIS A 421 2.36 11.83 9.22
N ASP A 422 3.31 12.77 9.15
CA ASP A 422 3.47 13.88 10.08
C ASP A 422 3.23 15.22 9.35
N GLU A 423 2.33 16.05 9.87
CA GLU A 423 2.09 17.39 9.34
C GLU A 423 3.33 18.30 9.43
N ALA A 424 4.23 18.01 10.39
CA ALA A 424 5.49 18.75 10.53
C ALA A 424 6.41 18.62 9.30
N GLU A 425 6.25 17.59 8.49
CA GLU A 425 6.97 17.50 7.21
C GLU A 425 6.54 18.59 6.23
N ILE A 426 5.29 19.08 6.32
CA ILE A 426 4.75 20.15 5.46
C ILE A 426 4.99 21.51 6.09
N ARG A 427 4.63 21.67 7.39
CA ARG A 427 4.67 22.93 8.13
C ARG A 427 5.98 23.18 8.88
N GLY A 428 6.95 22.26 8.84
CA GLY A 428 8.19 22.36 9.61
C GLY A 428 8.04 22.05 11.09
N HIS A 429 9.15 21.80 11.75
CA HIS A 429 9.25 21.57 13.20
C HIS A 429 9.52 22.89 13.90
N ARG A 430 9.02 23.06 15.12
CA ARG A 430 9.35 24.27 15.91
C ARG A 430 10.86 24.39 16.11
N LYS A 431 11.44 25.56 15.80
CA LYS A 431 12.89 25.82 15.83
C LYS A 431 13.58 25.55 17.18
N THR A 432 12.79 25.44 18.26
CA THR A 432 13.30 25.19 19.62
C THR A 432 13.72 23.72 19.83
N TYR A 433 13.34 22.81 18.96
CA TYR A 433 13.73 21.40 19.07
C TYR A 433 15.10 21.14 18.42
N ILE A 434 15.93 20.34 19.07
CA ILE A 434 17.21 19.89 18.47
C ILE A 434 16.90 19.05 17.25
N GLY A 435 17.48 19.43 16.08
CA GLY A 435 17.22 18.77 14.82
C GLY A 435 15.96 19.25 14.08
N ALA A 436 15.36 20.38 14.50
CA ALA A 436 14.24 21.00 13.78
C ALA A 436 14.62 21.34 12.33
N LEU A 437 13.73 21.05 11.41
CA LEU A 437 13.88 21.33 9.97
C LEU A 437 12.69 22.14 9.46
N PRO A 438 12.91 23.01 8.47
CA PRO A 438 11.81 23.70 7.76
C PRO A 438 10.94 22.70 7.01
N GLY A 439 9.70 23.06 6.79
CA GLY A 439 8.76 22.27 6.00
C GLY A 439 9.23 22.06 4.56
N ARG A 440 8.81 20.97 3.96
CA ARG A 440 9.20 20.60 2.58
C ARG A 440 8.77 21.63 1.56
N ILE A 441 7.68 22.37 1.82
CA ILE A 441 7.18 23.45 0.94
C ILE A 441 8.22 24.57 0.86
N LEU A 442 8.60 25.16 2.00
CA LEU A 442 9.59 26.25 2.04
C LEU A 442 10.97 25.79 1.61
N ASN A 443 11.37 24.57 1.98
CA ASN A 443 12.63 23.99 1.52
C ASN A 443 12.64 23.83 -0.02
N GLY A 444 11.51 23.47 -0.62
CA GLY A 444 11.34 23.43 -2.07
C GLY A 444 11.47 24.80 -2.72
N ILE A 445 10.92 25.84 -2.12
CA ILE A 445 11.01 27.24 -2.59
C ILE A 445 12.45 27.77 -2.49
N SER A 446 13.13 27.52 -1.36
CA SER A 446 14.56 27.86 -1.20
C SER A 446 15.40 27.27 -2.31
N ARG A 447 15.26 25.96 -2.58
CA ARG A 447 15.97 25.27 -3.68
C ARG A 447 15.62 25.80 -5.07
N ALA A 448 14.39 26.26 -5.29
CA ALA A 448 13.98 26.86 -6.56
C ALA A 448 14.66 28.22 -6.80
N GLY A 449 14.93 28.97 -5.74
CA GLY A 449 15.49 30.31 -5.80
C GLY A 449 14.53 31.37 -6.36
N THR A 450 13.23 31.04 -6.48
CA THR A 450 12.15 31.95 -6.90
C THR A 450 10.88 31.64 -6.11
N SER A 451 10.09 32.69 -5.79
CA SER A 451 8.83 32.55 -5.03
C SER A 451 7.65 32.04 -5.85
N ASN A 452 7.80 31.90 -7.16
CA ASN A 452 6.74 31.43 -8.07
C ASN A 452 7.12 30.15 -8.84
N PRO A 453 7.66 29.10 -8.19
CA PRO A 453 7.94 27.85 -8.89
C PRO A 453 6.65 27.15 -9.30
N VAL A 454 6.77 26.17 -10.20
CA VAL A 454 5.76 25.10 -10.34
C VAL A 454 6.11 24.01 -9.35
N MET A 455 5.23 23.74 -8.41
CA MET A 455 5.41 22.74 -7.37
C MET A 455 4.49 21.54 -7.61
N VAL A 456 5.09 20.41 -7.93
CA VAL A 456 4.36 19.14 -8.13
C VAL A 456 4.33 18.37 -6.84
N LEU A 457 3.13 18.19 -6.29
CA LEU A 457 2.82 17.37 -5.14
C LEU A 457 2.43 15.98 -5.63
N ASP A 458 3.39 15.06 -5.58
CA ASP A 458 3.28 13.75 -6.22
C ASP A 458 2.71 12.70 -5.25
N GLU A 459 1.81 11.85 -5.75
CA GLU A 459 1.14 10.78 -4.98
C GLU A 459 0.31 11.27 -3.79
N ILE A 460 -0.55 12.29 -4.00
CA ILE A 460 -1.44 12.83 -2.95
C ILE A 460 -2.46 11.80 -2.44
N ASP A 461 -2.78 10.80 -3.26
CA ASP A 461 -3.65 9.66 -2.94
C ASP A 461 -3.06 8.70 -1.91
N LYS A 462 -1.78 8.82 -1.58
CA LYS A 462 -1.07 7.96 -0.62
C LYS A 462 -0.78 8.64 0.71
N LEU A 463 -1.43 9.78 0.97
CA LEU A 463 -1.40 10.39 2.29
C LEU A 463 -2.20 9.54 3.27
N SER A 464 -1.64 9.28 4.43
CA SER A 464 -2.34 8.62 5.53
C SER A 464 -2.32 9.50 6.77
N SER A 465 -3.42 9.50 7.50
CA SER A 465 -3.52 10.14 8.81
C SER A 465 -3.18 9.12 9.90
N ASP A 466 -2.28 9.47 10.79
CA ASP A 466 -1.87 8.69 11.95
C ASP A 466 -2.08 9.49 13.24
N PHE A 467 -1.89 8.85 14.40
CA PHE A 467 -1.91 9.49 15.73
C PHE A 467 -0.93 10.69 15.86
N LYS A 468 0.00 10.87 14.92
CA LYS A 468 1.02 11.93 14.93
C LYS A 468 0.62 13.21 14.20
N GLY A 469 -0.50 13.24 13.49
CA GLY A 469 -0.97 14.40 12.76
C GLY A 469 -1.73 14.06 11.48
N ASP A 470 -2.31 15.08 10.86
CA ASP A 470 -3.03 14.95 9.59
C ASP A 470 -2.35 15.84 8.52
N PRO A 471 -1.45 15.28 7.69
CA PRO A 471 -0.82 16.02 6.60
C PRO A 471 -1.82 16.61 5.61
N SER A 472 -3.02 16.01 5.48
CA SER A 472 -4.07 16.50 4.59
C SER A 472 -4.61 17.85 5.06
N SER A 473 -4.73 18.05 6.37
CA SER A 473 -5.13 19.35 6.95
C SER A 473 -4.10 20.44 6.67
N ALA A 474 -2.80 20.13 6.77
CA ALA A 474 -1.75 21.08 6.42
C ALA A 474 -1.77 21.43 4.91
N LEU A 475 -2.07 20.45 4.05
CA LEU A 475 -2.20 20.69 2.61
C LEU A 475 -3.44 21.53 2.26
N LEU A 476 -4.53 21.45 3.04
CA LEU A 476 -5.68 22.33 2.82
C LEU A 476 -5.29 23.80 2.92
N GLU A 477 -4.45 24.18 3.88
CA GLU A 477 -3.94 25.55 4.01
C GLU A 477 -3.01 25.93 2.84
N VAL A 478 -2.10 25.05 2.45
CA VAL A 478 -1.17 25.27 1.32
C VAL A 478 -1.92 25.45 0.00
N LEU A 479 -2.97 24.65 -0.21
CA LEU A 479 -3.71 24.58 -1.46
C LEU A 479 -4.92 25.51 -1.54
N ASP A 480 -5.30 26.17 -0.45
CA ASP A 480 -6.39 27.13 -0.45
C ASP A 480 -5.89 28.53 -0.84
N PRO A 481 -6.33 29.11 -1.98
CA PRO A 481 -5.89 30.43 -2.42
C PRO A 481 -6.24 31.59 -1.46
N GLU A 482 -7.17 31.37 -0.51
CA GLU A 482 -7.54 32.36 0.49
C GLU A 482 -6.63 32.30 1.72
N GLN A 483 -6.05 31.14 2.01
CA GLN A 483 -5.21 30.91 3.18
C GLN A 483 -3.71 30.89 2.87
N ASN A 484 -3.31 30.48 1.66
CA ASN A 484 -1.91 30.29 1.30
C ASN A 484 -1.09 31.60 1.20
N VAL A 485 -1.75 32.78 1.19
CA VAL A 485 -1.09 34.09 1.26
C VAL A 485 -0.35 34.28 2.59
N THR A 486 -0.84 33.64 3.65
CA THR A 486 -0.28 33.72 5.02
C THR A 486 0.10 32.31 5.50
N PHE A 487 0.77 31.52 4.67
CA PHE A 487 1.21 30.19 5.06
C PHE A 487 2.23 30.27 6.18
N HIS A 488 1.91 29.62 7.30
CA HIS A 488 2.77 29.59 8.49
C HIS A 488 3.58 28.30 8.58
N ASP A 489 4.92 28.44 8.48
CA ASP A 489 5.86 27.35 8.78
C ASP A 489 6.39 27.48 10.19
N ASN A 490 6.28 26.41 10.97
CA ASN A 490 6.66 26.40 12.40
C ASN A 490 8.18 26.59 12.63
N TYR A 491 9.03 26.26 11.65
CA TYR A 491 10.47 26.49 11.73
C TYR A 491 10.78 27.94 11.42
N LEU A 492 10.21 28.48 10.36
CA LEU A 492 10.44 29.86 9.95
C LEU A 492 9.80 30.85 10.94
N ASP A 493 8.65 30.51 11.54
CA ASP A 493 7.89 31.34 12.52
C ASP A 493 7.55 32.74 11.93
N VAL A 494 7.38 32.81 10.60
CA VAL A 494 6.99 33.99 9.83
C VAL A 494 6.09 33.50 8.68
N ASP A 495 5.05 34.26 8.39
CA ASP A 495 4.15 33.94 7.28
C ASP A 495 4.87 34.11 5.94
N TYR A 496 4.68 33.18 5.04
CA TYR A 496 5.22 33.19 3.70
C TYR A 496 4.10 33.14 2.66
N ASP A 497 4.16 34.05 1.69
CA ASP A 497 3.15 34.13 0.62
C ASP A 497 3.40 33.05 -0.45
N LEU A 498 2.53 32.02 -0.48
CA LEU A 498 2.50 30.97 -1.48
C LEU A 498 1.56 31.23 -2.66
N SER A 499 0.86 32.39 -2.71
CA SER A 499 -0.14 32.69 -3.72
C SER A 499 0.40 32.75 -5.15
N HIS A 500 1.70 32.94 -5.30
CA HIS A 500 2.38 32.96 -6.59
C HIS A 500 2.86 31.57 -7.06
N VAL A 501 2.83 30.57 -6.20
CA VAL A 501 3.24 29.19 -6.51
C VAL A 501 2.16 28.51 -7.36
N LEU A 502 2.55 27.89 -8.46
CA LEU A 502 1.64 27.04 -9.23
C LEU A 502 1.71 25.60 -8.70
N PHE A 503 0.69 25.21 -7.95
CA PHE A 503 0.58 23.84 -7.44
C PHE A 503 -0.05 22.92 -8.48
N ILE A 504 0.56 21.75 -8.66
CA ILE A 504 0.02 20.64 -9.47
C ILE A 504 0.07 19.39 -8.61
N THR A 505 -1.03 18.67 -8.49
CA THR A 505 -1.07 17.43 -7.75
C THR A 505 -1.10 16.23 -8.71
N THR A 506 -0.58 15.09 -8.29
CA THR A 506 -0.74 13.82 -9.02
C THR A 506 -1.34 12.74 -8.13
N ALA A 507 -2.20 11.90 -8.69
CA ALA A 507 -2.83 10.80 -8.01
C ALA A 507 -2.93 9.58 -8.94
N ASN A 508 -2.93 8.37 -8.37
CA ASN A 508 -3.31 7.18 -9.11
C ASN A 508 -4.80 6.88 -8.94
N ASP A 509 -5.33 7.11 -7.75
CA ASP A 509 -6.73 6.89 -7.41
C ASP A 509 -7.29 8.12 -6.66
N ILE A 510 -8.38 8.68 -7.17
CA ILE A 510 -9.03 9.84 -6.53
C ILE A 510 -9.93 9.45 -5.36
N SER A 511 -10.32 8.18 -5.24
CA SER A 511 -11.24 7.71 -4.20
C SER A 511 -10.65 7.75 -2.80
N THR A 512 -9.33 7.74 -2.67
CA THR A 512 -8.59 7.80 -1.41
C THR A 512 -8.24 9.22 -0.96
N ILE A 513 -8.47 10.21 -1.82
CA ILE A 513 -8.21 11.62 -1.50
C ILE A 513 -9.38 12.19 -0.67
N GLN A 514 -9.06 12.96 0.37
CA GLN A 514 -10.08 13.61 1.19
C GLN A 514 -10.99 14.51 0.34
N PRO A 515 -12.34 14.46 0.51
CA PRO A 515 -13.28 15.27 -0.27
C PRO A 515 -12.99 16.77 -0.23
N ALA A 516 -12.56 17.31 0.91
CA ALA A 516 -12.22 18.71 1.07
C ALA A 516 -11.03 19.16 0.18
N LEU A 517 -10.08 18.26 -0.11
CA LEU A 517 -9.00 18.53 -1.06
C LEU A 517 -9.49 18.42 -2.50
N LEU A 518 -10.34 17.43 -2.82
CA LEU A 518 -10.90 17.23 -4.15
C LEU A 518 -11.72 18.43 -4.61
N ASP A 519 -12.50 19.07 -3.72
CA ASP A 519 -13.31 20.25 -4.03
C ASP A 519 -12.48 21.46 -4.51
N ARG A 520 -11.19 21.48 -4.20
CA ARG A 520 -10.25 22.55 -4.61
C ARG A 520 -9.49 22.23 -5.89
N MET A 521 -9.69 21.03 -6.45
CA MET A 521 -8.90 20.51 -7.56
C MET A 521 -9.70 20.46 -8.86
N GLU A 522 -9.07 20.86 -9.94
CA GLU A 522 -9.53 20.57 -11.29
C GLU A 522 -8.94 19.23 -11.73
N LEU A 523 -9.81 18.22 -11.88
CA LEU A 523 -9.41 16.85 -12.18
C LEU A 523 -9.16 16.65 -13.67
N ILE A 524 -7.95 16.26 -14.05
CA ILE A 524 -7.58 15.89 -15.42
C ILE A 524 -7.21 14.42 -15.48
N ASN A 525 -8.03 13.62 -16.16
CA ASN A 525 -7.79 12.19 -16.32
C ASN A 525 -6.69 11.92 -17.36
N VAL A 526 -5.57 11.35 -16.94
CA VAL A 526 -4.46 10.92 -17.79
C VAL A 526 -4.58 9.43 -18.02
N THR A 527 -5.17 9.05 -19.15
CA THR A 527 -5.46 7.65 -19.49
C THR A 527 -4.22 6.88 -19.94
N GLY A 528 -4.33 5.54 -19.96
CA GLY A 528 -3.30 4.66 -20.49
C GLY A 528 -3.07 4.83 -22.02
N TYR A 529 -1.98 4.23 -22.50
CA TYR A 529 -1.56 4.28 -23.90
C TYR A 529 -1.92 3.00 -24.66
N LEU A 530 -2.21 3.17 -25.97
CA LEU A 530 -2.26 2.05 -26.94
C LEU A 530 -0.88 1.46 -27.19
N ALA A 531 -0.82 0.23 -27.73
CA ALA A 531 0.42 -0.41 -28.11
C ALA A 531 1.21 0.42 -29.15
N GLU A 532 0.51 1.03 -30.12
CA GLU A 532 1.09 1.92 -31.11
C GLU A 532 1.68 3.19 -30.50
N GLU A 533 0.98 3.79 -29.55
CA GLU A 533 1.46 4.95 -28.81
C GLU A 533 2.68 4.61 -27.95
N LYS A 534 2.67 3.47 -27.25
CA LYS A 534 3.82 2.95 -26.50
C LYS A 534 5.04 2.75 -27.40
N MET A 535 4.84 2.22 -28.62
CA MET A 535 5.92 2.08 -29.61
C MET A 535 6.53 3.43 -29.98
N GLU A 536 5.72 4.45 -30.23
CA GLU A 536 6.20 5.78 -30.59
C GLU A 536 6.89 6.47 -29.40
N ILE A 537 6.31 6.35 -28.18
CA ILE A 537 6.93 6.84 -26.93
C ILE A 537 8.29 6.17 -26.72
N ALA A 538 8.37 4.85 -26.87
CA ALA A 538 9.60 4.11 -26.73
C ALA A 538 10.70 4.59 -27.69
N LYS A 539 10.35 4.80 -28.98
CA LYS A 539 11.31 5.25 -30.00
C LYS A 539 11.77 6.69 -29.81
N LYS A 540 10.82 7.60 -29.50
CA LYS A 540 11.09 9.03 -29.44
C LYS A 540 11.74 9.46 -28.13
N PHE A 541 11.34 8.84 -27.00
CA PHE A 541 11.70 9.31 -25.68
C PHE A 541 12.46 8.27 -24.84
N LEU A 542 11.95 7.02 -24.69
CA LEU A 542 12.55 6.08 -23.76
C LEU A 542 13.90 5.57 -24.26
N LEU A 543 13.96 5.04 -25.46
CA LEU A 543 15.19 4.47 -25.98
C LEU A 543 16.34 5.48 -26.07
N PRO A 544 16.17 6.70 -26.60
CA PRO A 544 17.24 7.71 -26.63
C PRO A 544 17.75 8.08 -25.24
N ARG A 545 16.85 8.19 -24.26
CA ARG A 545 17.18 8.50 -22.87
C ARG A 545 17.97 7.38 -22.21
N GLU A 546 17.48 6.14 -22.33
CA GLU A 546 18.13 4.98 -21.74
C GLU A 546 19.52 4.71 -22.35
N LEU A 547 19.71 4.98 -23.63
CA LEU A 547 21.02 4.88 -24.26
C LEU A 547 22.01 5.92 -23.70
N GLU A 548 21.56 7.15 -23.53
CA GLU A 548 22.37 8.24 -22.96
C GLU A 548 22.74 7.96 -21.49
N GLU A 549 21.77 7.53 -20.66
CA GLU A 549 21.97 7.19 -19.25
C GLU A 549 22.95 6.01 -19.06
N HIS A 550 23.00 5.08 -20.02
CA HIS A 550 23.90 3.93 -19.99
C HIS A 550 25.20 4.12 -20.79
N GLY A 551 25.45 5.34 -21.30
CA GLY A 551 26.70 5.66 -22.02
C GLY A 551 26.83 5.00 -23.40
N ILE A 552 25.70 4.60 -24.02
CA ILE A 552 25.69 3.95 -25.36
C ILE A 552 25.37 4.99 -26.44
N GLY A 553 26.14 5.04 -27.50
CA GLY A 553 25.90 5.94 -28.62
C GLY A 553 24.57 5.60 -29.35
N LYS A 554 23.80 6.65 -29.72
CA LYS A 554 22.49 6.49 -30.41
C LYS A 554 22.56 5.67 -31.71
N LYS A 555 23.76 5.48 -32.30
CA LYS A 555 23.97 4.68 -33.52
C LYS A 555 24.40 3.23 -33.22
N GLU A 556 24.86 2.96 -32.01
CA GLU A 556 25.40 1.65 -31.62
C GLU A 556 24.33 0.61 -31.34
N LEU A 557 23.19 1.04 -30.82
CA LEU A 557 22.08 0.15 -30.50
C LEU A 557 20.75 0.69 -31.02
N ARG A 558 19.96 -0.18 -31.64
CA ARG A 558 18.58 0.07 -32.07
C ARG A 558 17.71 -1.13 -31.71
N ILE A 559 16.44 -0.90 -31.50
CA ILE A 559 15.44 -1.97 -31.31
C ILE A 559 14.54 -1.98 -32.55
N ASP A 560 14.43 -3.15 -33.20
CA ASP A 560 13.54 -3.33 -34.34
C ASP A 560 12.05 -3.15 -33.96
N LYS A 561 11.23 -2.71 -34.92
CA LYS A 561 9.81 -2.46 -34.68
C LYS A 561 9.09 -3.71 -34.16
N ASN A 562 9.38 -4.90 -34.75
CA ASN A 562 8.76 -6.15 -34.36
C ASN A 562 9.23 -6.61 -32.95
N ALA A 563 10.51 -6.38 -32.63
CA ALA A 563 11.05 -6.64 -31.31
C ALA A 563 10.39 -5.74 -30.25
N LEU A 564 10.22 -4.46 -30.57
CA LEU A 564 9.55 -3.52 -29.66
C LEU A 564 8.08 -3.86 -29.44
N ALA A 565 7.37 -4.27 -30.51
CA ALA A 565 6.00 -4.76 -30.39
C ALA A 565 5.91 -6.00 -29.49
N GLU A 566 6.85 -6.94 -29.63
CA GLU A 566 6.92 -8.13 -28.78
C GLU A 566 7.25 -7.79 -27.31
N ILE A 567 8.12 -6.80 -27.07
CA ILE A 567 8.38 -6.35 -25.69
C ILE A 567 7.11 -5.79 -25.06
N ILE A 568 6.36 -4.98 -25.80
CA ILE A 568 5.10 -4.41 -25.32
C ILE A 568 4.07 -5.50 -25.06
N ASP A 569 3.97 -6.49 -25.93
CA ASP A 569 2.96 -7.55 -25.88
C ASP A 569 3.28 -8.64 -24.83
N GLN A 570 4.54 -9.09 -24.74
CA GLN A 570 4.88 -10.30 -23.99
C GLN A 570 5.76 -10.06 -22.75
N TYR A 571 6.37 -8.88 -22.62
CA TYR A 571 7.26 -8.57 -21.49
C TYR A 571 6.75 -7.43 -20.61
N THR A 572 5.61 -6.80 -20.99
CA THR A 572 4.98 -5.75 -20.19
C THR A 572 3.47 -5.94 -20.11
N HIS A 573 2.92 -5.74 -18.91
CA HIS A 573 1.47 -5.76 -18.67
C HIS A 573 1.11 -4.53 -17.84
N GLU A 574 0.88 -3.41 -18.52
CA GLU A 574 0.65 -2.11 -17.87
C GLU A 574 -0.12 -1.15 -18.78
N SER A 575 -0.83 -0.18 -18.21
CA SER A 575 -1.46 0.91 -18.94
C SER A 575 -0.47 1.98 -19.39
N GLY A 576 0.58 2.23 -18.58
CA GLY A 576 1.64 3.19 -18.84
C GLY A 576 2.80 2.63 -19.66
N VAL A 577 3.99 3.21 -19.43
CA VAL A 577 5.24 2.85 -20.11
C VAL A 577 6.40 2.60 -19.14
N ARG A 578 6.14 2.50 -17.82
CA ARG A 578 7.21 2.33 -16.81
C ARG A 578 7.84 0.94 -16.86
N GLY A 579 7.05 -0.09 -17.11
CA GLY A 579 7.54 -1.46 -17.32
C GLY A 579 8.33 -1.56 -18.61
N LEU A 580 7.82 -0.94 -19.69
CA LEU A 580 8.49 -0.87 -21.00
C LEU A 580 9.85 -0.17 -20.87
N GLU A 581 9.92 0.93 -20.12
CA GLU A 581 11.17 1.62 -19.80
C GLU A 581 12.16 0.69 -19.11
N LYS A 582 11.73 -0.05 -18.08
CA LYS A 582 12.57 -1.04 -17.38
C LYS A 582 13.11 -2.13 -18.30
N GLN A 583 12.31 -2.59 -19.27
CA GLN A 583 12.78 -3.60 -20.23
C GLN A 583 13.80 -3.01 -21.21
N ILE A 584 13.58 -1.79 -21.69
CA ILE A 584 14.55 -1.07 -22.55
C ILE A 584 15.85 -0.82 -21.77
N ALA A 585 15.76 -0.36 -20.52
CA ALA A 585 16.92 -0.18 -19.64
C ALA A 585 17.69 -1.49 -19.41
N LYS A 586 16.98 -2.63 -19.28
CA LYS A 586 17.62 -3.95 -19.16
C LYS A 586 18.40 -4.33 -20.43
N ILE A 587 17.85 -4.06 -21.61
CA ILE A 587 18.55 -4.26 -22.90
C ILE A 587 19.79 -3.36 -22.96
N ALA A 588 19.65 -2.08 -22.59
CA ALA A 588 20.77 -1.15 -22.56
C ALA A 588 21.88 -1.62 -21.60
N ARG A 589 21.54 -2.04 -20.37
CA ARG A 589 22.53 -2.56 -19.39
C ARG A 589 23.27 -3.80 -19.89
N VAL A 590 22.55 -4.77 -20.49
CA VAL A 590 23.19 -5.97 -21.04
C VAL A 590 24.13 -5.60 -22.19
N THR A 591 23.73 -4.64 -23.03
CA THR A 591 24.57 -4.13 -24.11
C THR A 591 25.81 -3.40 -23.57
N ALA A 592 25.64 -2.50 -22.60
CA ALA A 592 26.74 -1.78 -21.96
C ALA A 592 27.75 -2.76 -21.34
N LYS A 593 27.28 -3.83 -20.67
CA LYS A 593 28.14 -4.91 -20.17
C LYS A 593 28.94 -5.56 -21.30
N LYS A 594 28.30 -5.90 -22.43
CA LYS A 594 28.99 -6.52 -23.59
C LYS A 594 30.05 -5.59 -24.20
N ILE A 595 29.75 -4.28 -24.30
CA ILE A 595 30.70 -3.26 -24.75
C ILE A 595 31.89 -3.19 -23.80
N ALA A 596 31.65 -3.08 -22.49
CA ALA A 596 32.71 -3.00 -21.48
C ALA A 596 33.59 -4.26 -21.39
N MET A 597 33.10 -5.41 -21.88
CA MET A 597 33.84 -6.69 -21.91
C MET A 597 34.39 -7.02 -23.31
N ASP A 598 34.39 -6.10 -24.28
CA ASP A 598 34.79 -6.26 -25.68
C ASP A 598 34.10 -7.45 -26.37
N GLN A 599 32.85 -7.78 -25.98
CA GLN A 599 32.05 -8.87 -26.53
C GLN A 599 31.22 -8.40 -27.73
N VAL A 600 31.04 -9.30 -28.70
CA VAL A 600 30.21 -9.03 -29.88
C VAL A 600 28.71 -8.94 -29.49
N PHE A 601 28.05 -7.90 -29.97
CA PHE A 601 26.60 -7.71 -29.76
C PHE A 601 25.93 -7.22 -31.07
N PRO A 602 24.63 -7.51 -31.25
CA PRO A 602 23.90 -7.03 -32.41
C PRO A 602 23.61 -5.54 -32.31
N SER A 603 23.96 -4.75 -33.33
CA SER A 603 23.62 -3.31 -33.40
C SER A 603 22.11 -3.05 -33.51
N VAL A 604 21.32 -4.09 -33.92
CA VAL A 604 19.87 -4.06 -33.99
C VAL A 604 19.32 -5.25 -33.22
N ILE A 605 18.61 -4.98 -32.15
CA ILE A 605 17.89 -6.01 -31.37
C ILE A 605 16.65 -6.41 -32.14
N LYS A 606 16.61 -7.67 -32.56
CA LYS A 606 15.47 -8.32 -33.22
C LYS A 606 14.73 -9.22 -32.22
N LYS A 607 13.53 -9.70 -32.60
CA LYS A 607 12.70 -10.61 -31.79
C LYS A 607 13.50 -11.85 -31.29
N GLU A 608 14.36 -12.41 -32.10
CA GLU A 608 15.18 -13.58 -31.79
C GLU A 608 16.16 -13.35 -30.61
N HIS A 609 16.60 -12.10 -30.44
CA HIS A 609 17.53 -11.71 -29.37
C HIS A 609 16.84 -11.48 -28.02
N LEU A 610 15.52 -11.24 -27.99
CA LEU A 610 14.82 -10.84 -26.78
C LEU A 610 14.97 -11.84 -25.63
N LYS A 611 14.94 -13.13 -25.94
CA LYS A 611 15.11 -14.18 -24.93
C LYS A 611 16.47 -14.14 -24.25
N GLU A 612 17.53 -13.78 -24.99
CA GLU A 612 18.88 -13.63 -24.44
C GLU A 612 18.99 -12.39 -23.53
N TYR A 613 18.37 -11.27 -23.91
CA TYR A 613 18.46 -10.01 -23.20
C TYR A 613 17.47 -9.87 -22.04
N LEU A 614 16.25 -10.36 -22.20
CA LEU A 614 15.15 -10.16 -21.26
C LEU A 614 14.77 -11.42 -20.48
N GLY A 615 15.15 -12.62 -20.98
CA GLY A 615 14.71 -13.89 -20.44
C GLY A 615 13.43 -14.40 -21.12
N LEU A 616 12.73 -15.33 -20.48
CA LEU A 616 11.46 -15.84 -20.99
C LEU A 616 10.38 -14.75 -20.85
N PRO A 617 9.39 -14.72 -21.78
CA PRO A 617 8.23 -13.87 -21.66
C PRO A 617 7.51 -14.10 -20.34
N THR A 618 7.09 -13.03 -19.67
CA THR A 618 6.42 -13.09 -18.37
C THR A 618 4.90 -12.89 -18.48
N ALA A 619 4.44 -12.29 -19.57
CA ALA A 619 3.03 -12.07 -19.82
C ALA A 619 2.45 -13.20 -20.65
N PHE A 620 1.57 -13.99 -20.08
CA PHE A 620 0.64 -14.83 -20.82
C PHE A 620 -0.56 -13.95 -21.16
N HIS A 621 -0.69 -13.56 -22.43
CA HIS A 621 -1.94 -12.95 -22.85
C HIS A 621 -2.96 -14.07 -23.05
N ASP A 622 -3.98 -14.09 -22.23
CA ASP A 622 -5.20 -14.82 -22.52
C ASP A 622 -5.83 -14.22 -23.77
N LYS A 623 -5.51 -14.85 -24.91
CA LYS A 623 -6.24 -14.58 -26.13
C LYS A 623 -7.64 -15.14 -25.94
N GLN A 624 -8.65 -14.41 -26.37
CA GLN A 624 -10.02 -14.91 -26.41
C GLN A 624 -10.15 -16.23 -27.22
N SER A 625 -9.29 -16.40 -28.24
CA SER A 625 -9.28 -17.63 -29.06
C SER A 625 -8.76 -18.82 -28.23
N GLY A 626 -9.63 -19.77 -27.95
CA GLY A 626 -9.36 -21.01 -27.24
C GLY A 626 -10.16 -21.19 -25.95
N ASN A 627 -10.69 -20.12 -25.38
CA ASN A 627 -11.56 -20.14 -24.18
C ASN A 627 -13.04 -19.98 -24.55
N GLU A 628 -13.47 -20.67 -25.61
CA GLU A 628 -14.85 -20.62 -26.11
C GLU A 628 -15.54 -21.96 -25.83
N GLY A 629 -16.66 -21.89 -25.07
CA GLY A 629 -17.40 -23.08 -24.71
C GLY A 629 -18.77 -22.76 -24.12
N VAL A 630 -19.54 -23.81 -23.88
CA VAL A 630 -20.77 -23.67 -23.11
C VAL A 630 -20.45 -23.26 -21.69
N GLY A 631 -21.13 -22.24 -21.17
CA GLY A 631 -20.90 -21.72 -19.83
C GLY A 631 -19.74 -20.73 -19.71
N VAL A 632 -18.96 -20.49 -20.77
CA VAL A 632 -17.80 -19.57 -20.73
C VAL A 632 -18.14 -18.26 -21.42
N VAL A 633 -17.96 -17.14 -20.72
CA VAL A 633 -18.27 -15.79 -21.23
C VAL A 633 -17.15 -14.81 -20.84
N THR A 634 -16.75 -13.99 -21.81
CA THR A 634 -15.71 -12.98 -21.60
C THR A 634 -16.31 -11.70 -21.04
N GLY A 635 -15.83 -11.29 -19.86
CA GLY A 635 -16.12 -10.02 -19.24
C GLY A 635 -14.97 -9.04 -19.38
N LEU A 636 -15.22 -7.76 -19.06
CA LEU A 636 -14.24 -6.70 -19.05
C LEU A 636 -14.10 -6.13 -17.63
N ALA A 637 -12.90 -6.17 -17.11
CA ALA A 637 -12.53 -5.62 -15.81
C ALA A 637 -11.64 -4.39 -15.96
N TRP A 638 -11.63 -3.55 -14.94
CA TRP A 638 -10.68 -2.45 -14.79
C TRP A 638 -9.90 -2.63 -13.49
N THR A 639 -8.60 -2.43 -13.55
CA THR A 639 -7.69 -2.46 -12.41
C THR A 639 -6.80 -1.21 -12.43
N GLN A 640 -6.10 -0.93 -11.34
CA GLN A 640 -5.12 0.16 -11.31
C GLN A 640 -4.00 -0.01 -12.35
N MET A 641 -3.75 -1.23 -12.82
CA MET A 641 -2.78 -1.55 -13.87
C MET A 641 -3.34 -1.33 -15.27
N GLY A 642 -4.67 -1.16 -15.42
CA GLY A 642 -5.39 -0.97 -16.68
C GLY A 642 -6.59 -1.88 -16.82
N GLY A 643 -7.12 -1.94 -18.06
CA GLY A 643 -8.21 -2.87 -18.40
C GLY A 643 -7.68 -4.29 -18.63
N GLU A 644 -8.47 -5.27 -18.24
CA GLU A 644 -8.23 -6.71 -18.42
C GLU A 644 -9.49 -7.41 -18.94
N ILE A 645 -9.30 -8.51 -19.67
CA ILE A 645 -10.40 -9.44 -19.92
C ILE A 645 -10.45 -10.44 -18.77
N LEU A 646 -11.64 -10.88 -18.42
CA LEU A 646 -11.83 -11.96 -17.46
C LEU A 646 -12.80 -12.99 -18.05
N PHE A 647 -12.54 -14.25 -17.78
CA PHE A 647 -13.45 -15.32 -18.15
C PHE A 647 -14.33 -15.65 -16.95
N VAL A 648 -15.63 -15.74 -17.22
CA VAL A 648 -16.61 -16.25 -16.26
C VAL A 648 -17.06 -17.60 -16.76
N GLU A 649 -16.80 -18.63 -15.98
CA GLU A 649 -17.12 -20.02 -16.28
C GLU A 649 -18.25 -20.48 -15.36
N SER A 650 -19.30 -21.04 -15.94
CA SER A 650 -20.40 -21.62 -15.19
C SER A 650 -20.60 -23.08 -15.55
N SER A 651 -20.81 -23.92 -14.56
CA SER A 651 -21.17 -25.33 -14.71
C SER A 651 -22.46 -25.63 -13.97
N VAL A 652 -23.22 -26.58 -14.48
CA VAL A 652 -24.49 -27.00 -13.93
C VAL A 652 -24.42 -28.48 -13.56
N SER A 653 -24.89 -28.81 -12.37
CA SER A 653 -24.97 -30.18 -11.87
C SER A 653 -26.35 -30.44 -11.25
N ALA A 654 -26.75 -31.71 -11.13
CA ALA A 654 -27.95 -32.05 -10.36
C ALA A 654 -27.78 -31.65 -8.88
N GLY A 655 -28.78 -30.98 -8.32
CA GLY A 655 -28.67 -30.43 -6.98
C GLY A 655 -29.96 -29.98 -6.35
N LYS A 656 -29.93 -28.93 -5.57
CA LYS A 656 -31.07 -28.38 -4.80
C LYS A 656 -31.24 -26.85 -5.01
N GLY A 657 -30.80 -26.32 -6.14
CA GLY A 657 -30.87 -24.89 -6.44
C GLY A 657 -29.85 -24.05 -5.66
N GLN A 658 -28.64 -24.58 -5.47
CA GLN A 658 -27.58 -23.84 -4.78
C GLN A 658 -26.67 -23.12 -5.79
N LEU A 659 -26.21 -21.92 -5.40
CA LEU A 659 -25.17 -21.17 -6.12
C LEU A 659 -23.84 -21.28 -5.34
N THR A 660 -22.83 -21.80 -6.02
CA THR A 660 -21.44 -21.86 -5.50
C THR A 660 -20.55 -20.93 -6.31
N MET A 661 -19.67 -20.19 -5.64
CA MET A 661 -18.77 -19.23 -6.28
C MET A 661 -17.33 -19.46 -5.86
N THR A 662 -16.42 -19.47 -6.83
CA THR A 662 -14.97 -19.62 -6.61
C THR A 662 -14.17 -18.63 -7.48
N GLY A 663 -12.91 -18.33 -7.14
CA GLY A 663 -12.03 -17.44 -7.92
C GLY A 663 -11.57 -16.19 -7.18
N ASN A 664 -11.53 -16.20 -5.84
CA ASN A 664 -11.11 -15.07 -5.00
C ASN A 664 -11.96 -13.80 -5.26
N LEU A 665 -13.29 -13.97 -5.19
CA LEU A 665 -14.27 -12.91 -5.45
C LEU A 665 -14.50 -12.07 -4.19
N GLY A 666 -14.46 -10.76 -4.34
CA GLY A 666 -14.84 -9.80 -3.30
C GLY A 666 -16.35 -9.78 -3.05
N ASN A 667 -16.77 -9.03 -2.02
CA ASN A 667 -18.17 -9.02 -1.58
C ASN A 667 -19.11 -8.45 -2.64
N VAL A 668 -18.73 -7.37 -3.32
CA VAL A 668 -19.56 -6.73 -4.36
C VAL A 668 -19.76 -7.65 -5.56
N MET A 669 -18.74 -8.39 -5.95
CA MET A 669 -18.86 -9.35 -7.07
C MET A 669 -19.70 -10.58 -6.68
N LYS A 670 -19.64 -11.05 -5.44
CA LYS A 670 -20.52 -12.11 -4.91
C LYS A 670 -21.98 -11.66 -4.87
N GLU A 671 -22.22 -10.43 -4.46
CA GLU A 671 -23.56 -9.82 -4.50
C GLU A 671 -24.08 -9.73 -5.93
N SER A 672 -23.26 -9.26 -6.88
CA SER A 672 -23.61 -9.22 -8.31
C SER A 672 -23.96 -10.61 -8.86
N ALA A 673 -23.21 -11.64 -8.50
CA ALA A 673 -23.51 -13.03 -8.89
C ALA A 673 -24.81 -13.54 -8.26
N THR A 674 -25.08 -13.17 -7.01
CA THR A 674 -26.32 -13.49 -6.34
C THR A 674 -27.53 -12.82 -7.03
N ILE A 675 -27.39 -11.54 -7.38
CA ILE A 675 -28.42 -10.80 -8.14
C ILE A 675 -28.68 -11.47 -9.50
N ALA A 676 -27.63 -11.82 -10.22
CA ALA A 676 -27.72 -12.52 -11.52
C ALA A 676 -28.47 -13.86 -11.37
N TYR A 677 -28.12 -14.65 -10.37
CA TYR A 677 -28.78 -15.93 -10.08
C TYR A 677 -30.26 -15.76 -9.71
N GLN A 678 -30.57 -14.80 -8.82
CA GLN A 678 -31.95 -14.54 -8.40
C GLN A 678 -32.82 -14.01 -9.57
N TYR A 679 -32.23 -13.23 -10.46
CA TYR A 679 -32.92 -12.79 -11.69
C TYR A 679 -33.29 -13.99 -12.58
N ILE A 680 -32.35 -14.92 -12.83
CA ILE A 680 -32.62 -16.12 -13.61
C ILE A 680 -33.65 -17.02 -12.93
N LYS A 681 -33.53 -17.19 -11.63
CA LYS A 681 -34.52 -17.98 -10.82
C LYS A 681 -35.92 -17.41 -10.86
N ALA A 682 -36.07 -16.10 -10.92
CA ALA A 682 -37.35 -15.42 -11.08
C ALA A 682 -37.91 -15.53 -12.52
N HIS A 683 -37.04 -15.82 -13.50
CA HIS A 683 -37.39 -15.95 -14.92
C HIS A 683 -36.82 -17.26 -15.53
N PRO A 684 -37.29 -18.44 -15.06
CA PRO A 684 -36.73 -19.73 -15.48
C PRO A 684 -36.98 -20.02 -16.97
N GLU A 685 -37.96 -19.39 -17.59
CA GLU A 685 -38.18 -19.40 -19.03
C GLU A 685 -36.99 -18.94 -19.85
N LEU A 686 -36.13 -18.04 -19.29
CA LEU A 686 -34.88 -17.63 -19.91
C LEU A 686 -33.89 -18.76 -20.01
N ALA A 687 -33.94 -19.73 -19.11
CA ALA A 687 -33.12 -20.95 -19.16
C ALA A 687 -33.78 -22.08 -19.98
N LYS A 688 -34.97 -21.84 -20.57
CA LYS A 688 -35.80 -22.85 -21.26
C LYS A 688 -36.22 -23.98 -20.32
N MET A 689 -36.46 -23.71 -19.04
CA MET A 689 -36.79 -24.64 -17.99
C MET A 689 -38.05 -24.14 -17.21
N ASP A 690 -38.72 -25.05 -16.48
CA ASP A 690 -39.65 -24.64 -15.48
C ASP A 690 -39.01 -24.41 -14.10
N SER A 691 -39.73 -23.80 -13.13
CA SER A 691 -39.16 -23.48 -11.83
C SER A 691 -38.72 -24.71 -11.04
N LYS A 692 -39.37 -25.86 -11.22
CA LYS A 692 -39.03 -27.12 -10.51
C LYS A 692 -37.77 -27.73 -11.10
N GLU A 693 -37.62 -27.69 -12.43
CA GLU A 693 -36.45 -28.13 -13.13
C GLU A 693 -35.24 -27.26 -12.77
N PHE A 694 -35.42 -25.94 -12.69
CA PHE A 694 -34.39 -25.01 -12.23
C PHE A 694 -33.88 -25.32 -10.82
N ASP A 695 -34.82 -25.53 -9.88
CA ASP A 695 -34.49 -25.85 -8.48
C ASP A 695 -33.85 -27.24 -8.30
N ALA A 696 -33.88 -28.09 -9.29
CA ALA A 696 -33.17 -29.39 -9.29
C ALA A 696 -31.70 -29.30 -9.76
N HIS A 697 -31.21 -28.11 -10.07
CA HIS A 697 -29.82 -27.89 -10.55
C HIS A 697 -29.06 -26.96 -9.63
N ASP A 698 -27.85 -27.35 -9.28
CA ASP A 698 -26.88 -26.46 -8.64
C ASP A 698 -26.00 -25.81 -9.70
N ILE A 699 -25.70 -24.52 -9.51
CA ILE A 699 -24.86 -23.72 -10.40
C ILE A 699 -23.55 -23.40 -9.69
N HIS A 700 -22.43 -23.71 -10.34
CA HIS A 700 -21.13 -23.30 -9.89
C HIS A 700 -20.54 -22.28 -10.87
N VAL A 701 -20.22 -21.09 -10.33
CA VAL A 701 -19.56 -20.01 -11.08
C VAL A 701 -18.10 -19.93 -10.62
N HIS A 702 -17.20 -20.00 -11.59
CA HIS A 702 -15.77 -19.85 -11.37
C HIS A 702 -15.21 -18.70 -12.20
N VAL A 703 -14.36 -17.87 -11.58
CA VAL A 703 -13.57 -16.88 -12.31
C VAL A 703 -12.11 -17.24 -12.14
N PRO A 704 -11.43 -17.73 -13.19
CA PRO A 704 -10.03 -18.17 -13.15
C PRO A 704 -9.06 -17.13 -12.58
N GLU A 705 -7.81 -17.53 -12.32
CA GLU A 705 -6.76 -16.70 -11.70
C GLU A 705 -7.06 -16.32 -10.24
N GLY A 706 -7.30 -17.32 -9.40
CA GLY A 706 -7.62 -17.14 -7.98
C GLY A 706 -6.56 -16.41 -7.13
N ALA A 707 -5.35 -16.23 -7.65
CA ALA A 707 -4.29 -15.45 -6.99
C ALA A 707 -4.59 -13.93 -7.00
N THR A 708 -5.38 -13.45 -7.96
CA THR A 708 -5.74 -12.03 -8.09
C THR A 708 -7.13 -11.79 -7.52
N PRO A 709 -7.30 -10.94 -6.48
CA PRO A 709 -8.61 -10.56 -5.99
C PRO A 709 -9.43 -9.85 -7.07
N LYS A 710 -10.72 -10.22 -7.20
CA LYS A 710 -11.63 -9.63 -8.18
C LYS A 710 -12.88 -9.12 -7.48
N ASP A 711 -13.19 -7.84 -7.63
CA ASP A 711 -14.36 -7.22 -7.03
C ASP A 711 -15.01 -6.21 -7.96
N GLY A 712 -16.30 -5.94 -7.78
CA GLY A 712 -17.07 -4.95 -8.48
C GLY A 712 -18.36 -5.47 -9.14
N PRO A 713 -19.34 -4.60 -9.40
CA PRO A 713 -20.66 -4.96 -9.93
C PRO A 713 -20.67 -5.12 -11.47
N SER A 714 -19.60 -4.73 -12.18
CA SER A 714 -19.58 -4.59 -13.64
C SER A 714 -19.60 -5.91 -14.44
N ALA A 715 -19.53 -7.06 -13.76
CA ALA A 715 -19.62 -8.37 -14.36
C ALA A 715 -21.07 -8.93 -14.40
N GLY A 716 -22.07 -8.16 -13.98
CA GLY A 716 -23.45 -8.62 -13.82
C GLY A 716 -24.04 -9.28 -15.08
N ILE A 717 -23.96 -8.62 -16.24
CA ILE A 717 -24.46 -9.20 -17.50
C ILE A 717 -23.62 -10.41 -17.95
N THR A 718 -22.31 -10.42 -17.67
CA THR A 718 -21.42 -11.55 -17.96
C THR A 718 -21.83 -12.79 -17.15
N LEU A 719 -22.12 -12.61 -15.86
CA LEU A 719 -22.58 -13.66 -14.96
C LEU A 719 -23.92 -14.24 -15.41
N VAL A 720 -24.90 -13.39 -15.76
CA VAL A 720 -26.20 -13.84 -16.30
C VAL A 720 -26.00 -14.68 -17.56
N CYS A 721 -25.18 -14.20 -18.51
CA CYS A 721 -24.95 -14.90 -19.77
C CYS A 721 -24.21 -16.22 -19.59
N SER A 722 -23.23 -16.29 -18.67
CA SER A 722 -22.48 -17.50 -18.36
C SER A 722 -23.38 -18.57 -17.74
N MET A 723 -24.17 -18.21 -16.72
CA MET A 723 -25.13 -19.14 -16.10
C MET A 723 -26.18 -19.62 -17.11
N LEU A 724 -26.76 -18.72 -17.93
CA LEU A 724 -27.75 -19.09 -18.93
C LEU A 724 -27.15 -19.93 -20.06
N SER A 725 -25.91 -19.69 -20.46
CA SER A 725 -25.18 -20.53 -21.43
C SER A 725 -25.05 -21.97 -20.93
N ALA A 726 -24.66 -22.11 -19.64
CA ALA A 726 -24.54 -23.42 -19.00
C ALA A 726 -25.91 -24.13 -18.84
N LEU A 727 -26.94 -23.42 -18.36
CA LEU A 727 -28.29 -23.97 -18.20
C LEU A 727 -28.95 -24.39 -19.56
N ARG A 728 -28.79 -23.56 -20.59
CA ARG A 728 -29.32 -23.85 -21.94
C ARG A 728 -28.49 -24.87 -22.70
N ASN A 729 -27.27 -25.17 -22.23
CA ASN A 729 -26.24 -25.91 -22.98
C ASN A 729 -25.97 -25.30 -24.38
N GLU A 730 -25.98 -23.96 -24.48
CA GLU A 730 -25.77 -23.20 -25.70
C GLU A 730 -24.57 -22.26 -25.52
N PRO A 731 -23.56 -22.32 -26.40
CA PRO A 731 -22.43 -21.40 -26.32
C PRO A 731 -22.85 -19.99 -26.73
N VAL A 732 -22.18 -19.00 -26.16
CA VAL A 732 -22.33 -17.60 -26.59
C VAL A 732 -21.63 -17.34 -27.89
N ARG A 733 -22.04 -16.30 -28.62
CA ARG A 733 -21.41 -15.85 -29.88
C ARG A 733 -19.91 -15.55 -29.64
N LYS A 734 -19.08 -15.99 -30.59
CA LYS A 734 -17.62 -15.79 -30.55
C LYS A 734 -17.23 -14.33 -30.74
N GLY A 735 -16.08 -13.95 -30.19
CA GLY A 735 -15.50 -12.62 -30.38
C GLY A 735 -16.22 -11.52 -29.61
N ILE A 736 -17.05 -11.85 -28.60
CA ILE A 736 -17.80 -10.90 -27.81
C ILE A 736 -17.15 -10.77 -26.43
N ALA A 737 -17.08 -9.54 -25.92
CA ALA A 737 -16.89 -9.27 -24.50
C ALA A 737 -18.02 -8.36 -23.99
N MET A 738 -18.25 -8.39 -22.69
CA MET A 738 -19.34 -7.60 -22.13
C MET A 738 -19.01 -6.98 -20.77
N THR A 739 -19.64 -5.86 -20.46
CA THR A 739 -19.57 -5.21 -19.17
C THR A 739 -20.86 -4.44 -18.88
N GLY A 740 -21.37 -4.59 -17.69
CA GLY A 740 -22.61 -3.94 -17.25
C GLY A 740 -23.07 -4.48 -15.90
N GLU A 741 -23.62 -3.63 -15.07
CA GLU A 741 -24.26 -4.02 -13.83
C GLU A 741 -25.70 -4.47 -14.09
N THR A 742 -26.15 -5.51 -13.41
CA THR A 742 -27.49 -6.06 -13.54
C THR A 742 -28.32 -5.80 -12.30
N THR A 743 -29.57 -5.36 -12.48
CA THR A 743 -30.54 -5.23 -11.38
C THR A 743 -31.48 -6.44 -11.30
N LEU A 744 -32.15 -6.64 -10.17
CA LEU A 744 -33.18 -7.68 -9.97
C LEU A 744 -34.37 -7.55 -10.93
N ARG A 745 -34.51 -6.40 -11.61
CA ARG A 745 -35.56 -6.18 -12.63
C ARG A 745 -35.06 -6.35 -14.07
N GLY A 746 -33.83 -6.86 -14.24
CA GLY A 746 -33.21 -7.09 -15.54
C GLY A 746 -32.77 -5.83 -16.29
N ARG A 747 -32.67 -4.64 -15.63
CA ARG A 747 -32.07 -3.46 -16.25
C ARG A 747 -30.55 -3.60 -16.24
N VAL A 748 -29.91 -3.07 -17.27
CA VAL A 748 -28.45 -2.96 -17.38
C VAL A 748 -28.03 -1.53 -17.06
N LEU A 749 -27.28 -1.37 -15.97
CA LEU A 749 -26.79 -0.07 -15.53
C LEU A 749 -25.39 0.23 -16.09
N PRO A 750 -25.03 1.54 -16.21
CA PRO A 750 -23.72 1.95 -16.68
C PRO A 750 -22.61 1.59 -15.68
N VAL A 751 -21.40 1.44 -16.20
CA VAL A 751 -20.22 1.07 -15.43
C VAL A 751 -19.04 2.01 -15.75
N GLY A 752 -18.06 2.09 -14.85
CA GLY A 752 -16.85 2.90 -15.04
C GLY A 752 -15.71 2.17 -15.76
N GLY A 753 -14.61 2.92 -16.03
CA GLY A 753 -13.39 2.39 -16.65
C GLY A 753 -13.57 1.97 -18.11
N ILE A 754 -14.46 2.63 -18.85
CA ILE A 754 -14.86 2.21 -20.20
C ILE A 754 -13.68 2.22 -21.17
N LYS A 755 -12.86 3.24 -21.17
CA LYS A 755 -11.72 3.34 -22.09
C LYS A 755 -10.72 2.21 -21.86
N GLU A 756 -10.37 1.94 -20.61
CA GLU A 756 -9.42 0.89 -20.23
C GLU A 756 -9.98 -0.50 -20.62
N LYS A 757 -11.28 -0.73 -20.41
CA LYS A 757 -11.99 -1.96 -20.79
C LYS A 757 -11.98 -2.17 -22.30
N ILE A 758 -12.21 -1.13 -23.09
CA ILE A 758 -12.16 -1.17 -24.56
C ILE A 758 -10.74 -1.50 -25.04
N LEU A 759 -9.72 -0.88 -24.45
CA LEU A 759 -8.33 -1.15 -24.78
C LEU A 759 -7.96 -2.61 -24.48
N ALA A 760 -8.47 -3.18 -23.38
CA ALA A 760 -8.28 -4.59 -23.06
C ALA A 760 -8.97 -5.51 -24.08
N ALA A 761 -10.23 -5.23 -24.41
CA ALA A 761 -10.99 -5.98 -25.42
C ALA A 761 -10.27 -5.98 -26.77
N LYS A 762 -9.78 -4.81 -27.22
CA LYS A 762 -9.04 -4.68 -28.49
C LYS A 762 -7.74 -5.49 -28.49
N ARG A 763 -6.97 -5.47 -27.38
CA ARG A 763 -5.75 -6.28 -27.22
C ARG A 763 -6.03 -7.77 -27.26
N ALA A 764 -7.15 -8.21 -26.65
CA ALA A 764 -7.57 -9.61 -26.61
C ALA A 764 -8.14 -10.10 -27.93
N GLY A 765 -8.31 -9.24 -28.95
CA GLY A 765 -8.88 -9.60 -30.27
C GLY A 765 -10.40 -9.72 -30.25
N VAL A 766 -11.09 -9.13 -29.29
CA VAL A 766 -12.54 -8.97 -29.26
C VAL A 766 -13.00 -8.14 -30.44
N THR A 767 -14.11 -8.50 -31.04
CA THR A 767 -14.69 -7.79 -32.20
C THR A 767 -15.99 -7.06 -31.89
N ALA A 768 -16.70 -7.48 -30.83
CA ALA A 768 -17.93 -6.82 -30.37
C ALA A 768 -17.99 -6.68 -28.87
N ILE A 769 -18.46 -5.55 -28.40
CA ILE A 769 -18.62 -5.24 -26.97
C ILE A 769 -20.10 -4.97 -26.68
N VAL A 770 -20.65 -5.71 -25.69
CA VAL A 770 -21.99 -5.48 -25.16
C VAL A 770 -21.89 -4.58 -23.93
N ILE A 771 -22.60 -3.47 -23.94
CA ILE A 771 -22.48 -2.41 -22.93
C ILE A 771 -23.82 -1.70 -22.70
N SER A 772 -24.00 -1.10 -21.51
CA SER A 772 -25.19 -0.31 -21.21
C SER A 772 -25.39 0.85 -22.21
N GLU A 773 -26.63 1.11 -22.60
CA GLU A 773 -26.98 2.30 -23.40
C GLU A 773 -26.55 3.61 -22.75
N ASP A 774 -26.59 3.68 -21.43
CA ASP A 774 -26.21 4.87 -20.65
C ASP A 774 -24.69 5.14 -20.72
N ASN A 775 -23.86 4.18 -21.15
CA ASN A 775 -22.44 4.36 -21.42
C ASN A 775 -22.14 4.85 -22.86
N ARG A 776 -23.17 5.08 -23.71
CA ARG A 776 -22.98 5.59 -25.08
C ARG A 776 -22.15 6.88 -25.09
N LYS A 777 -22.45 7.81 -24.19
CA LYS A 777 -21.69 9.06 -24.02
C LYS A 777 -20.20 8.86 -23.75
N ASP A 778 -19.85 7.81 -22.97
CA ASP A 778 -18.46 7.48 -22.66
C ASP A 778 -17.71 6.95 -23.88
N ILE A 779 -18.41 6.21 -24.77
CA ILE A 779 -17.87 5.71 -26.04
C ILE A 779 -17.68 6.86 -27.05
N GLU A 780 -18.65 7.76 -27.18
CA GLU A 780 -18.59 8.92 -28.07
C GLU A 780 -17.47 9.89 -27.70
N ASP A 781 -17.09 9.94 -26.42
CA ASP A 781 -15.96 10.71 -25.92
C ASP A 781 -14.58 10.08 -26.19
N ILE A 782 -14.54 8.81 -26.65
CA ILE A 782 -13.29 8.11 -26.97
C ILE A 782 -12.88 8.44 -28.42
N ASN A 783 -11.60 8.74 -28.62
CA ASN A 783 -11.06 8.98 -29.96
C ASN A 783 -11.24 7.73 -30.85
N GLU A 784 -11.65 7.93 -32.10
CA GLU A 784 -11.97 6.87 -33.07
C GLU A 784 -10.84 5.82 -33.23
N LYS A 785 -9.57 6.23 -33.11
CA LYS A 785 -8.42 5.29 -33.17
C LYS A 785 -8.48 4.16 -32.16
N TYR A 786 -9.10 4.40 -30.98
CA TYR A 786 -9.21 3.40 -29.91
C TYR A 786 -10.33 2.39 -30.16
N ILE A 787 -11.39 2.81 -30.88
CA ILE A 787 -12.58 2.01 -31.14
C ILE A 787 -12.60 1.37 -32.53
N GLU A 788 -11.67 1.76 -33.41
CA GLU A 788 -11.56 1.20 -34.78
C GLU A 788 -11.43 -0.32 -34.75
N GLY A 789 -12.30 -1.01 -35.55
CA GLY A 789 -12.37 -2.46 -35.60
C GLY A 789 -13.23 -3.12 -34.50
N LEU A 790 -13.87 -2.34 -33.63
CA LEU A 790 -14.83 -2.83 -32.64
C LEU A 790 -16.24 -2.41 -32.99
N THR A 791 -17.21 -3.29 -32.74
CA THR A 791 -18.65 -2.97 -32.80
C THR A 791 -19.21 -2.90 -31.39
N PHE A 792 -20.14 -1.97 -31.15
CA PHE A 792 -20.76 -1.78 -29.84
C PHE A 792 -22.25 -2.12 -29.92
N GLU A 793 -22.66 -3.03 -29.04
CA GLU A 793 -24.09 -3.32 -28.84
C GLU A 793 -24.56 -2.65 -27.55
N TYR A 794 -25.43 -1.66 -27.71
CA TYR A 794 -25.97 -0.87 -26.59
C TYR A 794 -27.27 -1.50 -26.09
N VAL A 795 -27.32 -1.89 -24.84
CA VAL A 795 -28.41 -2.64 -24.23
C VAL A 795 -29.00 -1.90 -23.03
N LYS A 796 -30.31 -2.04 -22.83
CA LYS A 796 -31.04 -1.49 -21.67
C LYS A 796 -31.49 -2.57 -20.70
N THR A 797 -31.71 -3.77 -21.23
CA THR A 797 -32.27 -4.90 -20.48
C THR A 797 -31.48 -6.17 -20.77
N ILE A 798 -31.61 -7.14 -19.87
CA ILE A 798 -31.03 -8.48 -20.08
C ILE A 798 -31.60 -9.14 -21.34
N ASP A 799 -32.88 -8.91 -21.70
CA ASP A 799 -33.46 -9.45 -22.92
C ASP A 799 -32.73 -8.96 -24.17
N ASP A 800 -32.30 -7.68 -24.19
CA ASP A 800 -31.50 -7.15 -25.28
C ASP A 800 -30.15 -7.85 -25.38
N VAL A 801 -29.50 -8.07 -24.23
CA VAL A 801 -28.23 -8.81 -24.13
C VAL A 801 -28.38 -10.21 -24.71
N LEU A 802 -29.40 -10.95 -24.25
CA LEU A 802 -29.64 -12.35 -24.65
C LEU A 802 -29.98 -12.48 -26.13
N ARG A 803 -30.74 -11.55 -26.72
CA ARG A 803 -30.99 -11.51 -28.16
C ARG A 803 -29.69 -11.41 -28.94
N PHE A 804 -28.79 -10.53 -28.56
CA PHE A 804 -27.53 -10.37 -29.30
C PHE A 804 -26.55 -11.54 -29.09
N VAL A 805 -26.46 -12.03 -27.85
CA VAL A 805 -25.45 -13.01 -27.42
C VAL A 805 -25.77 -14.43 -27.89
N PHE A 806 -27.07 -14.82 -27.98
CA PHE A 806 -27.54 -16.14 -28.39
C PHE A 806 -28.15 -16.18 -29.79
N GLN A 807 -28.07 -15.07 -30.58
CA GLN A 807 -28.39 -15.12 -31.99
C GLN A 807 -27.31 -15.93 -32.75
N LYS A 808 -27.74 -16.93 -33.51
CA LYS A 808 -26.88 -17.74 -34.36
C LYS A 808 -26.37 -16.98 -35.58
#